data_f94a21763626a75625ee5986a219fea5
#
_entry.id   f94a21763626a75625ee5986a219fea5
#
_cell.length_a   1.000
_cell.length_b   1.000
_cell.length_c   1.000
_cell.angle_alpha   90.00
_cell.angle_beta   90.00
_cell.angle_gamma   90.00
#
_symmetry.space_group_name_H-M   'P 1'
#
loop_
_entity.id
_entity.type
_entity.pdbx_description
1 polymer ?
#
loop_
_entity_poly.entity_id
_entity_poly.type
_entity_poly.pdbx_seq_one_letter_code
_entity_poly.pdbx_strand_id
1 'polypeptide(L)'
;RRVGDLARIGAGDLVGRNEGQLDRVKFNEEIGRAMRRADQHNIPEVAKAAKVWRDKVFDPLKQDAIDLRLLPEGVDVETAAGYLNRVYNSEKIAARRGEFTSIVARWLKSQQSKEGWEDAEIFDLADEITDRVLGTPDGRLPYDAYLSRDSNPIPQSRAKREVRGPLKGRVFMIPDEMIEDFLESDINVVGRIYTRTMSADVALTRRFESAEMEAPLGEVRRDYANKIAAAKTDAERTKLSKARDADIRDLAAIRDRLRGTYALPRDPTSVLVRAGRVVRSLNYLRLLGGMTLSALPDIARPVMVHGFGRVMGSGLGPMIRNFKTYQLAADEVKQAGTALDMVLDSRSMAIADVTDDFGRYSKFERGVRYAADQFGVVSLMAPWNAAVKQFAGVITGSRALDGVDKWVKGIADTKTVENLARAGIDEDMARRIGAQFVAHGDDVDGVKLANTANWSDRGAVQAFRGMIVKDVDRTIVTPGQDKPLWMSTELGAVIGQFKSFSIASTQRVFLAGLQQRDAAFLSGMGMMVGLGMLSYYLKAKTGGWQTSDDPAVWLAEGIDKSGTTGWLMEVNALAEKLTRGKVGMSYLTGGPTLSRYASRNIIGALIGPTSGAISDAAQAIGALSAGDWRESDTSAMRRLLPYQNLFYMRQLLDQAERGINSELGVAR
;
A
#
# COMPACT_ATOMS: atom_id res chain seq x y z
N ARG A 1 10.38 -16.42 -7.48
CA ARG A 1 10.84 -17.05 -8.73
C ARG A 1 9.76 -17.95 -9.33
N ARG A 2 9.17 -18.92 -8.57
CA ARG A 2 8.25 -19.91 -9.15
C ARG A 2 6.89 -19.36 -9.60
N VAL A 3 6.31 -18.39 -8.93
CA VAL A 3 5.04 -17.76 -9.37
C VAL A 3 5.28 -16.77 -10.52
N GLY A 4 6.39 -16.05 -10.50
CA GLY A 4 6.81 -15.16 -11.60
C GLY A 4 7.31 -15.97 -12.83
N ASP A 5 7.95 -17.11 -12.60
CA ASP A 5 8.41 -18.00 -13.67
C ASP A 5 7.23 -18.78 -14.28
N LEU A 6 6.21 -19.16 -13.51
CA LEU A 6 4.95 -19.72 -14.04
C LEU A 6 4.19 -18.69 -14.89
N ALA A 7 4.17 -17.42 -14.49
CA ALA A 7 3.61 -16.35 -15.32
C ALA A 7 4.48 -16.06 -16.56
N ARG A 8 5.82 -16.25 -16.49
CA ARG A 8 6.73 -16.12 -17.64
C ARG A 8 6.68 -17.31 -18.58
N ILE A 9 6.60 -18.52 -18.06
CA ILE A 9 6.44 -19.74 -18.86
C ILE A 9 5.07 -19.70 -19.56
N GLY A 10 3.99 -19.33 -18.85
CA GLY A 10 2.69 -19.10 -19.46
C GLY A 10 2.68 -17.97 -20.50
N ALA A 11 3.36 -16.86 -20.28
CA ALA A 11 3.37 -15.72 -21.20
C ALA A 11 4.35 -15.87 -22.37
N GLY A 12 5.45 -16.59 -22.21
CA GLY A 12 6.47 -16.78 -23.25
C GLY A 12 6.06 -17.82 -24.30
N ASP A 13 5.51 -18.94 -23.89
CA ASP A 13 5.01 -19.99 -24.80
C ASP A 13 3.62 -19.66 -25.38
N LEU A 14 2.91 -18.69 -24.78
CA LEU A 14 1.56 -18.29 -25.16
C LEU A 14 1.51 -17.15 -26.20
N VAL A 15 2.61 -16.56 -26.59
CA VAL A 15 2.69 -15.54 -27.66
C VAL A 15 2.81 -16.14 -29.06
N GLY A 16 2.89 -17.45 -29.18
CA GLY A 16 2.94 -18.17 -30.46
C GLY A 16 1.60 -18.68 -30.95
N ARG A 17 0.91 -17.90 -31.77
CA ARG A 17 0.01 -18.32 -32.85
C ARG A 17 -0.98 -19.47 -32.65
N ASN A 18 -1.84 -19.50 -31.62
CA ASN A 18 -3.02 -20.38 -31.68
C ASN A 18 -4.23 -19.70 -31.01
N GLU A 19 -5.35 -19.72 -31.70
CA GLU A 19 -6.67 -19.39 -31.16
C GLU A 19 -6.93 -20.26 -29.92
N GLY A 20 -7.10 -19.61 -28.76
CA GLY A 20 -7.40 -20.31 -27.51
C GLY A 20 -6.46 -20.01 -26.34
N GLN A 21 -5.46 -19.16 -26.49
CA GLN A 21 -4.53 -18.83 -25.42
C GLN A 21 -5.09 -17.75 -24.49
N LEU A 22 -4.90 -17.97 -23.17
CA LEU A 22 -5.32 -17.02 -22.14
C LEU A 22 -4.32 -15.87 -22.03
N ASP A 23 -4.79 -14.63 -22.14
CA ASP A 23 -4.01 -13.48 -21.70
C ASP A 23 -3.84 -13.51 -20.17
N ARG A 24 -2.96 -12.68 -19.61
CA ARG A 24 -2.66 -12.66 -18.18
C ARG A 24 -3.91 -12.43 -17.32
N VAL A 25 -4.86 -11.63 -17.77
CA VAL A 25 -6.08 -11.31 -17.02
C VAL A 25 -6.98 -12.54 -16.99
N LYS A 26 -7.21 -13.15 -18.14
CA LYS A 26 -8.01 -14.39 -18.24
C LYS A 26 -7.36 -15.54 -17.49
N PHE A 27 -6.02 -15.66 -17.54
CA PHE A 27 -5.32 -16.67 -16.76
C PHE A 27 -5.58 -16.52 -15.25
N ASN A 28 -5.53 -15.29 -14.72
CA ASN A 28 -5.84 -15.02 -13.32
C ASN A 28 -7.32 -15.28 -12.97
N GLU A 29 -8.24 -14.98 -13.88
CA GLU A 29 -9.66 -15.30 -13.71
C GLU A 29 -9.90 -16.81 -13.69
N GLU A 30 -9.24 -17.56 -14.57
CA GLU A 30 -9.36 -19.03 -14.59
C GLU A 30 -8.75 -19.68 -13.33
N ILE A 31 -7.68 -19.13 -12.76
CA ILE A 31 -7.17 -19.58 -11.45
C ILE A 31 -8.25 -19.44 -10.37
N GLY A 32 -8.92 -18.29 -10.29
CA GLY A 32 -9.99 -18.08 -9.32
C GLY A 32 -11.18 -19.04 -9.53
N ARG A 33 -11.55 -19.33 -10.78
CA ARG A 33 -12.57 -20.34 -11.10
C ARG A 33 -12.12 -21.74 -10.70
N ALA A 34 -10.87 -22.13 -11.02
CA ALA A 34 -10.32 -23.42 -10.63
C ALA A 34 -10.32 -23.60 -9.11
N MET A 35 -9.97 -22.56 -8.34
CA MET A 35 -10.01 -22.61 -6.88
C MET A 35 -11.42 -22.85 -6.32
N ARG A 36 -12.49 -22.33 -6.95
CA ARG A 36 -13.88 -22.66 -6.57
C ARG A 36 -14.26 -24.10 -6.90
N ARG A 37 -13.55 -24.73 -7.84
CA ARG A 37 -13.75 -26.12 -8.30
C ARG A 37 -12.71 -27.07 -7.70
N ALA A 38 -12.30 -26.84 -6.45
CA ALA A 38 -11.30 -27.64 -5.75
C ALA A 38 -9.96 -27.77 -6.52
N ASP A 39 -9.50 -26.66 -7.09
CA ASP A 39 -8.27 -26.52 -7.87
C ASP A 39 -8.24 -27.31 -9.19
N GLN A 40 -9.40 -27.76 -9.67
CA GLN A 40 -9.52 -28.51 -10.93
C GLN A 40 -9.70 -27.56 -12.11
N HIS A 41 -8.95 -27.82 -13.19
CA HIS A 41 -9.08 -27.11 -14.46
C HIS A 41 -8.55 -27.94 -15.62
N ASN A 42 -9.08 -27.72 -16.83
CA ASN A 42 -8.65 -28.44 -18.05
C ASN A 42 -7.22 -28.08 -18.46
N ILE A 43 -6.74 -26.90 -18.10
CA ILE A 43 -5.37 -26.43 -18.35
C ILE A 43 -4.53 -26.75 -17.11
N PRO A 44 -3.51 -27.63 -17.20
CA PRO A 44 -2.72 -28.09 -16.05
C PRO A 44 -2.00 -26.94 -15.31
N GLU A 45 -1.55 -25.92 -16.05
CA GLU A 45 -0.87 -24.74 -15.49
C GLU A 45 -1.81 -23.93 -14.60
N VAL A 46 -3.08 -23.79 -14.97
CA VAL A 46 -4.11 -23.13 -14.18
C VAL A 46 -4.37 -23.92 -12.90
N ALA A 47 -4.56 -25.23 -12.98
CA ALA A 47 -4.76 -26.10 -11.82
C ALA A 47 -3.56 -26.04 -10.86
N LYS A 48 -2.35 -26.09 -11.40
CA LYS A 48 -1.12 -25.98 -10.60
C LYS A 48 -1.00 -24.62 -9.92
N ALA A 49 -1.34 -23.52 -10.61
CA ALA A 49 -1.32 -22.18 -10.05
C ALA A 49 -2.39 -22.02 -8.96
N ALA A 50 -3.60 -22.56 -9.16
CA ALA A 50 -4.67 -22.58 -8.16
C ALA A 50 -4.22 -23.29 -6.88
N LYS A 51 -3.62 -24.47 -7.01
CA LYS A 51 -3.05 -25.20 -5.88
C LYS A 51 -1.96 -24.42 -5.15
N VAL A 52 -1.06 -23.73 -5.86
CA VAL A 52 -0.02 -22.90 -5.22
C VAL A 52 -0.63 -21.74 -4.42
N TRP A 53 -1.67 -21.08 -4.94
CA TRP A 53 -2.40 -20.04 -4.21
C TRP A 53 -3.05 -20.61 -2.95
N ARG A 54 -3.70 -21.78 -3.04
CA ARG A 54 -4.30 -22.44 -1.90
C ARG A 54 -3.26 -22.78 -0.83
N ASP A 55 -2.26 -23.58 -1.20
CA ASP A 55 -1.25 -24.11 -0.27
C ASP A 55 -0.38 -23.02 0.38
N LYS A 56 -0.14 -21.90 -0.33
CA LYS A 56 0.83 -20.87 0.12
C LYS A 56 0.18 -19.61 0.67
N VAL A 57 -1.07 -19.33 0.35
CA VAL A 57 -1.75 -18.10 0.74
C VAL A 57 -3.01 -18.38 1.56
N PHE A 58 -3.96 -19.14 1.01
CA PHE A 58 -5.26 -19.30 1.66
C PHE A 58 -5.21 -20.23 2.87
N ASP A 59 -4.67 -21.43 2.72
CA ASP A 59 -4.63 -22.43 3.79
C ASP A 59 -3.80 -21.98 5.01
N PRO A 60 -2.62 -21.37 4.87
CA PRO A 60 -1.90 -20.87 6.03
C PRO A 60 -2.68 -19.83 6.84
N LEU A 61 -3.36 -18.89 6.18
CA LEU A 61 -4.17 -17.88 6.87
C LEU A 61 -5.45 -18.48 7.48
N LYS A 62 -6.06 -19.45 6.78
CA LYS A 62 -7.19 -20.21 7.30
C LYS A 62 -6.81 -20.96 8.57
N GLN A 63 -5.66 -21.64 8.56
CA GLN A 63 -5.17 -22.36 9.74
C GLN A 63 -4.89 -21.40 10.90
N ASP A 64 -4.24 -20.28 10.65
CA ASP A 64 -4.04 -19.24 11.67
C ASP A 64 -5.37 -18.75 12.28
N ALA A 65 -6.42 -18.63 11.46
CA ALA A 65 -7.76 -18.24 11.94
C ALA A 65 -8.43 -19.34 12.78
N ILE A 66 -8.25 -20.61 12.43
CA ILE A 66 -8.72 -21.77 13.20
C ILE A 66 -8.02 -21.81 14.56
N ASP A 67 -6.68 -21.72 14.55
CA ASP A 67 -5.85 -21.77 15.77
C ASP A 67 -6.21 -20.66 16.75
N LEU A 68 -6.60 -19.49 16.25
CA LEU A 68 -7.02 -18.33 17.03
C LEU A 68 -8.52 -18.29 17.36
N ARG A 69 -9.28 -19.31 16.98
CA ARG A 69 -10.73 -19.38 17.18
C ARG A 69 -11.50 -18.16 16.61
N LEU A 70 -11.04 -17.66 15.48
CA LEU A 70 -11.68 -16.54 14.78
C LEU A 70 -12.89 -16.96 13.97
N LEU A 71 -13.02 -18.26 13.67
CA LEU A 71 -14.16 -18.82 12.94
C LEU A 71 -15.34 -19.05 13.88
N PRO A 72 -16.59 -18.85 13.42
CA PRO A 72 -17.78 -19.19 14.20
C PRO A 72 -17.80 -20.68 14.54
N GLU A 73 -18.35 -21.03 15.72
CA GLU A 73 -18.60 -22.42 16.10
C GLU A 73 -19.51 -23.10 15.06
N GLY A 74 -19.16 -24.31 14.67
CA GLY A 74 -19.94 -25.13 13.72
C GLY A 74 -19.65 -24.87 12.23
N VAL A 75 -18.67 -24.02 11.89
CA VAL A 75 -18.19 -23.90 10.51
C VAL A 75 -17.12 -24.95 10.25
N ASP A 76 -17.48 -25.98 9.48
CA ASP A 76 -16.53 -26.97 8.98
C ASP A 76 -15.70 -26.36 7.84
N VAL A 77 -14.54 -25.81 8.18
CA VAL A 77 -13.63 -25.15 7.25
C VAL A 77 -12.53 -26.11 6.77
N GLU A 78 -12.34 -27.22 7.47
CA GLU A 78 -11.27 -28.18 7.16
C GLU A 78 -11.52 -28.93 5.85
N THR A 79 -12.78 -29.19 5.52
CA THR A 79 -13.18 -30.03 4.38
C THR A 79 -13.52 -29.26 3.11
N ALA A 80 -13.61 -27.92 3.14
CA ALA A 80 -14.02 -27.12 1.99
C ALA A 80 -12.88 -26.92 0.97
N ALA A 81 -12.57 -27.95 0.21
CA ALA A 81 -11.55 -27.91 -0.85
C ALA A 81 -11.84 -26.85 -1.94
N GLY A 82 -13.11 -26.49 -2.16
CA GLY A 82 -13.53 -25.43 -3.08
C GLY A 82 -13.74 -24.05 -2.44
N TYR A 83 -13.36 -23.86 -1.15
CA TYR A 83 -13.57 -22.57 -0.50
C TYR A 83 -12.68 -21.50 -1.10
N LEU A 84 -13.31 -20.50 -1.69
CA LEU A 84 -12.71 -19.23 -2.05
C LEU A 84 -13.60 -18.11 -1.51
N ASN A 85 -12.98 -17.06 -0.97
CA ASN A 85 -13.73 -15.90 -0.49
C ASN A 85 -14.60 -15.33 -1.62
N ARG A 86 -15.91 -15.19 -1.34
CA ARG A 86 -16.87 -14.66 -2.30
C ARG A 86 -16.75 -13.14 -2.37
N VAL A 87 -16.39 -12.67 -3.54
CA VAL A 87 -16.27 -11.24 -3.85
C VAL A 87 -17.20 -10.94 -5.01
N TYR A 88 -18.21 -10.12 -4.80
CA TYR A 88 -19.17 -9.75 -5.84
C TYR A 88 -18.59 -8.71 -6.80
N ASN A 89 -18.82 -8.87 -8.10
CA ASN A 89 -18.44 -7.89 -9.11
C ASN A 89 -19.61 -6.90 -9.34
N SER A 90 -19.59 -5.79 -8.59
CA SER A 90 -20.68 -4.80 -8.62
C SER A 90 -20.90 -4.16 -10.00
N GLU A 91 -19.86 -4.04 -10.84
CA GLU A 91 -20.00 -3.52 -12.21
C GLU A 91 -20.84 -4.47 -13.07
N LYS A 92 -20.54 -5.79 -13.00
CA LYS A 92 -21.33 -6.79 -13.73
C LYS A 92 -22.76 -6.90 -13.20
N ILE A 93 -22.94 -6.83 -11.87
CA ILE A 93 -24.26 -6.87 -11.25
C ILE A 93 -25.06 -5.62 -11.64
N ALA A 94 -24.48 -4.43 -11.55
CA ALA A 94 -25.16 -3.18 -11.94
C ALA A 94 -25.56 -3.18 -13.42
N ALA A 95 -24.68 -3.67 -14.30
CA ALA A 95 -24.94 -3.76 -15.73
C ALA A 95 -26.03 -4.79 -16.10
N ARG A 96 -26.18 -5.85 -15.29
CA ARG A 96 -27.10 -6.97 -15.52
C ARG A 96 -27.98 -7.23 -14.29
N ARG A 97 -28.45 -6.12 -13.63
CA ARG A 97 -29.17 -6.16 -12.36
C ARG A 97 -30.37 -7.12 -12.40
N GLY A 98 -31.25 -6.97 -13.41
CA GLY A 98 -32.45 -7.82 -13.53
C GLY A 98 -32.14 -9.31 -13.66
N GLU A 99 -31.07 -9.66 -14.33
CA GLU A 99 -30.62 -11.05 -14.45
C GLU A 99 -30.14 -11.61 -13.12
N PHE A 100 -29.29 -10.85 -12.41
CA PHE A 100 -28.82 -11.23 -11.08
C PHE A 100 -29.99 -11.41 -10.11
N THR A 101 -30.90 -10.42 -10.03
CA THR A 101 -32.12 -10.49 -9.20
C THR A 101 -32.96 -11.72 -9.53
N SER A 102 -33.14 -12.02 -10.83
CA SER A 102 -33.91 -13.21 -11.27
C SER A 102 -33.24 -14.53 -10.86
N ILE A 103 -31.92 -14.61 -10.88
CA ILE A 103 -31.18 -15.80 -10.41
C ILE A 103 -31.38 -15.97 -8.89
N VAL A 104 -31.26 -14.86 -8.13
CA VAL A 104 -31.48 -14.86 -6.68
C VAL A 104 -32.93 -15.25 -6.34
N ALA A 105 -33.92 -14.70 -7.05
CA ALA A 105 -35.34 -15.05 -6.84
C ALA A 105 -35.60 -16.55 -7.11
N ARG A 106 -35.05 -17.10 -8.20
CA ARG A 106 -35.18 -18.52 -8.52
C ARG A 106 -34.57 -19.42 -7.45
N TRP A 107 -33.41 -19.03 -6.92
CA TRP A 107 -32.78 -19.73 -5.82
C TRP A 107 -33.61 -19.63 -4.54
N LEU A 108 -34.11 -18.44 -4.18
CA LEU A 108 -34.98 -18.26 -3.01
C LEU A 108 -36.23 -19.14 -3.10
N LYS A 109 -36.86 -19.23 -4.26
CA LYS A 109 -38.04 -20.08 -4.50
C LYS A 109 -37.76 -21.56 -4.27
N SER A 110 -36.50 -22.01 -4.51
CA SER A 110 -36.09 -23.39 -4.25
C SER A 110 -35.84 -23.72 -2.77
N GLN A 111 -35.84 -22.73 -1.87
CA GLN A 111 -35.58 -22.95 -0.46
C GLN A 111 -36.86 -23.34 0.29
N GLN A 112 -36.82 -24.44 1.05
CA GLN A 112 -37.96 -24.89 1.88
C GLN A 112 -38.48 -23.81 2.83
N SER A 113 -37.61 -22.94 3.36
CA SER A 113 -37.98 -21.84 4.25
C SER A 113 -38.86 -20.77 3.59
N LYS A 114 -39.05 -20.82 2.27
CA LYS A 114 -39.87 -19.93 1.46
C LYS A 114 -41.06 -20.62 0.81
N GLU A 115 -41.34 -21.85 1.22
CA GLU A 115 -42.52 -22.57 0.75
C GLU A 115 -43.80 -21.81 1.20
N GLY A 116 -44.68 -21.51 0.24
CA GLY A 116 -45.88 -20.72 0.46
C GLY A 116 -45.75 -19.21 0.28
N TRP A 117 -44.57 -18.68 -0.05
CA TRP A 117 -44.42 -17.27 -0.39
C TRP A 117 -44.91 -16.98 -1.81
N GLU A 118 -45.53 -15.80 -1.99
CA GLU A 118 -45.91 -15.34 -3.32
C GLU A 118 -44.68 -14.95 -4.16
N ASP A 119 -44.79 -15.07 -5.48
CA ASP A 119 -43.69 -14.75 -6.40
C ASP A 119 -43.26 -13.26 -6.28
N ALA A 120 -44.19 -12.37 -5.98
CA ALA A 120 -43.90 -10.95 -5.73
C ALA A 120 -43.03 -10.75 -4.48
N GLU A 121 -43.34 -11.40 -3.37
CA GLU A 121 -42.58 -11.32 -2.12
C GLU A 121 -41.15 -11.87 -2.29
N ILE A 122 -41.03 -12.96 -3.05
CA ILE A 122 -39.71 -13.57 -3.37
C ILE A 122 -38.88 -12.61 -4.24
N PHE A 123 -39.52 -11.93 -5.22
CA PHE A 123 -38.84 -11.00 -6.08
C PHE A 123 -38.41 -9.73 -5.34
N ASP A 124 -39.26 -9.19 -4.48
CA ASP A 124 -38.93 -8.03 -3.61
C ASP A 124 -37.75 -8.34 -2.69
N LEU A 125 -37.73 -9.52 -2.09
CA LEU A 125 -36.60 -9.99 -1.29
C LEU A 125 -35.31 -10.15 -2.12
N ALA A 126 -35.42 -10.69 -3.34
CA ALA A 126 -34.27 -10.81 -4.24
C ALA A 126 -33.73 -9.45 -4.68
N ASP A 127 -34.62 -8.48 -4.88
CA ASP A 127 -34.22 -7.11 -5.22
C ASP A 127 -33.54 -6.41 -4.05
N GLU A 128 -34.07 -6.58 -2.83
CA GLU A 128 -33.42 -6.10 -1.60
C GLU A 128 -32.02 -6.71 -1.41
N ILE A 129 -31.87 -8.02 -1.66
CA ILE A 129 -30.56 -8.69 -1.63
C ILE A 129 -29.62 -8.08 -2.66
N THR A 130 -30.12 -7.83 -3.87
CA THR A 130 -29.32 -7.22 -4.96
C THR A 130 -28.87 -5.82 -4.57
N ASP A 131 -29.73 -5.00 -3.98
CA ASP A 131 -29.38 -3.68 -3.48
C ASP A 131 -28.32 -3.74 -2.37
N ARG A 132 -28.46 -4.68 -1.45
CA ARG A 132 -27.44 -4.89 -0.40
C ARG A 132 -26.09 -5.30 -0.98
N VAL A 133 -26.08 -6.17 -1.99
CA VAL A 133 -24.86 -6.58 -2.68
C VAL A 133 -24.22 -5.41 -3.42
N LEU A 134 -25.03 -4.53 -4.01
CA LEU A 134 -24.54 -3.31 -4.67
C LEU A 134 -24.18 -2.19 -3.68
N GLY A 135 -24.65 -2.27 -2.43
CA GLY A 135 -24.39 -1.24 -1.42
C GLY A 135 -25.29 -0.02 -1.50
N THR A 136 -26.44 -0.11 -2.16
CA THR A 136 -27.50 0.91 -2.24
C THR A 136 -28.65 0.53 -1.32
N PRO A 137 -29.60 1.30 -0.98
CA PRO A 137 -29.72 2.63 -0.42
C PRO A 137 -29.74 2.70 1.13
N ASP A 138 -29.54 1.58 1.85
CA ASP A 138 -29.61 1.53 3.33
C ASP A 138 -28.38 2.13 4.04
N GLY A 139 -27.48 2.81 3.33
CA GLY A 139 -26.26 3.38 3.91
C GLY A 139 -25.24 2.34 4.39
N ARG A 140 -25.44 1.07 4.06
CA ARG A 140 -24.47 0.00 4.30
C ARG A 140 -23.44 0.01 3.19
N LEU A 141 -22.17 -0.11 3.57
CA LEU A 141 -21.09 -0.13 2.61
C LEU A 141 -21.16 -1.37 1.72
N PRO A 142 -20.92 -1.26 0.39
CA PRO A 142 -20.75 -2.40 -0.52
C PRO A 142 -19.76 -3.42 0.01
N TYR A 143 -18.82 -2.95 0.79
CA TYR A 143 -17.84 -3.67 1.56
C TYR A 143 -18.44 -4.75 2.48
N ASP A 144 -19.53 -4.49 3.20
CA ASP A 144 -20.21 -5.50 4.03
C ASP A 144 -20.76 -6.66 3.18
N ALA A 145 -21.08 -6.40 1.92
CA ALA A 145 -21.48 -7.42 0.96
C ALA A 145 -20.28 -8.18 0.35
N TYR A 146 -19.08 -7.57 0.31
CA TYR A 146 -17.88 -8.19 -0.26
C TYR A 146 -17.11 -9.05 0.73
N LEU A 147 -17.11 -8.68 1.98
CA LEU A 147 -16.28 -9.32 3.01
C LEU A 147 -17.09 -10.19 3.96
N SER A 148 -18.26 -10.65 3.57
CA SER A 148 -18.97 -11.68 4.31
C SER A 148 -20.10 -11.34 5.19
N ARG A 149 -20.62 -10.20 5.14
CA ARG A 149 -22.00 -10.22 5.45
C ARG A 149 -22.70 -10.80 4.24
N ASP A 150 -22.76 -12.11 4.24
CA ASP A 150 -23.88 -12.74 3.64
C ASP A 150 -25.09 -11.97 4.13
N SER A 151 -25.61 -11.18 3.26
CA SER A 151 -26.79 -10.42 3.51
C SER A 151 -27.87 -11.39 3.94
N ASN A 152 -28.04 -11.54 5.27
CA ASN A 152 -29.23 -12.15 5.75
C ASN A 152 -30.33 -11.10 5.57
N PRO A 153 -31.24 -11.27 4.62
CA PRO A 153 -32.34 -10.35 4.42
C PRO A 153 -33.32 -10.39 5.58
N ILE A 154 -33.23 -11.40 6.45
CA ILE A 154 -34.08 -11.52 7.63
C ILE A 154 -33.52 -10.60 8.71
N PRO A 155 -34.32 -9.63 9.23
CA PRO A 155 -33.92 -8.81 10.36
C PRO A 155 -33.65 -9.72 11.55
N GLN A 156 -32.43 -10.06 11.81
CA GLN A 156 -32.09 -10.72 13.08
C GLN A 156 -32.13 -9.66 14.18
N SER A 157 -32.97 -9.92 15.17
CA SER A 157 -33.04 -9.18 16.42
C SER A 157 -31.65 -8.89 16.99
N ARG A 158 -31.49 -7.72 17.49
CA ARG A 158 -30.40 -7.00 18.17
C ARG A 158 -29.42 -7.77 19.08
N ALA A 159 -29.23 -9.05 18.94
CA ALA A 159 -28.38 -9.82 19.85
C ALA A 159 -27.36 -10.64 19.10
N LYS A 160 -26.17 -10.16 19.08
CA LYS A 160 -24.82 -10.73 19.08
C LYS A 160 -23.91 -9.96 18.15
N ARG A 161 -22.78 -9.52 18.70
CA ARG A 161 -21.66 -8.91 17.97
C ARG A 161 -21.26 -9.82 16.81
N GLU A 162 -21.41 -9.30 15.62
CA GLU A 162 -21.19 -10.06 14.40
C GLU A 162 -19.71 -10.06 14.03
N VAL A 163 -19.16 -11.22 13.83
CA VAL A 163 -17.84 -11.42 13.21
C VAL A 163 -17.89 -10.86 11.79
N ARG A 164 -16.89 -10.08 11.39
CA ARG A 164 -16.79 -9.46 10.06
C ARG A 164 -15.69 -10.16 9.26
N GLY A 165 -15.79 -10.07 7.93
CA GLY A 165 -14.73 -10.51 7.04
C GLY A 165 -14.86 -11.97 6.57
N PRO A 166 -13.81 -12.53 5.96
CA PRO A 166 -13.77 -13.90 5.43
C PRO A 166 -14.01 -14.99 6.47
N LEU A 167 -13.98 -14.61 7.76
CA LEU A 167 -14.19 -15.50 8.91
C LEU A 167 -15.66 -15.84 9.16
N LYS A 168 -16.60 -15.13 8.54
CA LYS A 168 -18.02 -15.34 8.75
C LYS A 168 -18.57 -16.43 7.84
N GLY A 169 -19.40 -17.33 8.41
CA GLY A 169 -20.14 -18.30 7.61
C GLY A 169 -21.04 -17.64 6.57
N ARG A 170 -21.21 -18.29 5.41
CA ARG A 170 -22.10 -17.79 4.35
C ARG A 170 -23.54 -17.84 4.82
N VAL A 171 -24.18 -16.69 4.99
CA VAL A 171 -25.62 -16.60 5.33
C VAL A 171 -26.48 -16.64 4.07
N PHE A 172 -25.96 -16.14 2.94
CA PHE A 172 -26.56 -16.25 1.62
C PHE A 172 -25.94 -17.44 0.86
N MET A 173 -26.57 -18.60 0.99
CA MET A 173 -26.03 -19.90 0.59
C MET A 173 -26.29 -20.27 -0.87
N ILE A 174 -26.57 -19.29 -1.75
CA ILE A 174 -26.71 -19.57 -3.18
C ILE A 174 -25.41 -20.24 -3.69
N PRO A 175 -25.49 -21.33 -4.48
CA PRO A 175 -24.32 -21.97 -5.05
C PRO A 175 -23.50 -21.00 -5.93
N ASP A 176 -22.16 -21.05 -5.79
CA ASP A 176 -21.27 -20.17 -6.56
C ASP A 176 -21.45 -20.34 -8.06
N GLU A 177 -21.80 -21.54 -8.51
CA GLU A 177 -22.04 -21.89 -9.92
C GLU A 177 -23.21 -21.09 -10.51
N MET A 178 -24.24 -20.78 -9.71
CA MET A 178 -25.40 -20.02 -10.17
C MET A 178 -25.08 -18.54 -10.40
N ILE A 179 -24.11 -18.01 -9.69
CA ILE A 179 -23.73 -16.58 -9.71
C ILE A 179 -22.28 -16.36 -10.15
N GLU A 180 -21.60 -17.37 -10.70
CA GLU A 180 -20.18 -17.30 -11.06
C GLU A 180 -19.85 -16.11 -11.95
N ASP A 181 -20.72 -15.79 -12.90
CA ASP A 181 -20.57 -14.63 -13.79
C ASP A 181 -20.56 -13.28 -13.06
N PHE A 182 -21.18 -13.24 -11.90
CA PHE A 182 -21.30 -12.04 -11.06
C PHE A 182 -20.28 -11.98 -9.94
N LEU A 183 -19.46 -13.00 -9.79
CA LEU A 183 -18.36 -13.02 -8.85
C LEU A 183 -17.07 -12.49 -9.49
N GLU A 184 -16.22 -11.94 -8.64
CA GLU A 184 -14.85 -11.64 -9.01
C GLU A 184 -14.06 -12.92 -9.09
N SER A 185 -13.45 -13.17 -10.23
CA SER A 185 -12.65 -14.36 -10.47
C SER A 185 -11.16 -14.06 -10.58
N ASP A 186 -10.74 -12.77 -10.74
CA ASP A 186 -9.32 -12.45 -10.75
C ASP A 186 -8.71 -12.76 -9.36
N ILE A 187 -7.89 -13.81 -9.32
CA ILE A 187 -7.27 -14.28 -8.08
C ILE A 187 -6.41 -13.22 -7.40
N ASN A 188 -5.82 -12.29 -8.14
CA ASN A 188 -5.06 -11.20 -7.53
C ASN A 188 -5.96 -10.23 -6.76
N VAL A 189 -7.18 -9.99 -7.24
CA VAL A 189 -8.16 -9.15 -6.55
C VAL A 189 -8.69 -9.88 -5.33
N VAL A 190 -9.18 -11.11 -5.52
CA VAL A 190 -9.73 -11.93 -4.43
C VAL A 190 -8.68 -12.20 -3.36
N GLY A 191 -7.46 -12.56 -3.76
CA GLY A 191 -6.34 -12.83 -2.87
C GLY A 191 -5.92 -11.61 -2.06
N ARG A 192 -5.88 -10.41 -2.66
CA ARG A 192 -5.58 -9.16 -1.93
C ARG A 192 -6.64 -8.86 -0.85
N ILE A 193 -7.91 -8.96 -1.22
CA ILE A 193 -9.02 -8.73 -0.27
C ILE A 193 -8.92 -9.73 0.89
N TYR A 194 -8.76 -11.01 0.57
CA TYR A 194 -8.63 -12.07 1.57
C TYR A 194 -7.43 -11.85 2.50
N THR A 195 -6.23 -11.70 1.93
CA THR A 195 -5.01 -11.54 2.71
C THR A 195 -5.04 -10.27 3.56
N ARG A 196 -5.54 -9.16 3.02
CA ARG A 196 -5.63 -7.90 3.75
C ARG A 196 -6.46 -8.03 5.02
N THR A 197 -7.66 -8.61 4.91
CA THR A 197 -8.59 -8.72 6.03
C THR A 197 -8.17 -9.80 7.01
N MET A 198 -7.85 -11.00 6.51
CA MET A 198 -7.46 -12.13 7.36
C MET A 198 -6.17 -11.85 8.14
N SER A 199 -5.14 -11.31 7.48
CA SER A 199 -3.87 -11.00 8.16
C SER A 199 -4.07 -9.94 9.24
N ALA A 200 -4.93 -8.94 9.03
CA ALA A 200 -5.23 -7.93 10.02
C ALA A 200 -5.95 -8.54 11.23
N ASP A 201 -6.98 -9.35 11.01
CA ASP A 201 -7.73 -9.98 12.09
C ASP A 201 -6.88 -10.98 12.89
N VAL A 202 -6.06 -11.78 12.21
CA VAL A 202 -5.08 -12.67 12.84
C VAL A 202 -4.07 -11.88 13.69
N ALA A 203 -3.51 -10.80 13.15
CA ALA A 203 -2.53 -9.98 13.87
C ALA A 203 -3.14 -9.25 15.08
N LEU A 204 -4.33 -8.70 14.91
CA LEU A 204 -5.08 -8.03 15.99
C LEU A 204 -5.41 -9.01 17.12
N THR A 205 -5.88 -10.22 16.76
CA THR A 205 -6.22 -11.24 17.75
C THR A 205 -4.99 -11.76 18.49
N ARG A 206 -3.89 -12.01 17.78
CA ARG A 206 -2.62 -12.40 18.42
C ARG A 206 -2.11 -11.34 19.40
N ARG A 207 -2.33 -10.06 19.11
CA ARG A 207 -1.82 -8.95 19.94
C ARG A 207 -2.76 -8.55 21.06
N PHE A 208 -4.07 -8.57 20.82
CA PHE A 208 -5.09 -7.99 21.70
C PHE A 208 -6.16 -9.01 22.13
N GLU A 209 -5.95 -10.30 21.85
CA GLU A 209 -6.88 -11.40 22.14
C GLU A 209 -8.27 -11.23 21.49
N SER A 210 -8.43 -10.19 20.66
CA SER A 210 -9.67 -9.88 19.94
C SER A 210 -9.37 -9.10 18.67
N ALA A 211 -9.96 -9.52 17.56
CA ALA A 211 -9.92 -8.78 16.30
C ALA A 211 -10.60 -7.40 16.41
N GLU A 212 -11.50 -7.22 17.38
CA GLU A 212 -12.19 -5.95 17.64
C GLU A 212 -11.44 -5.02 18.59
N MET A 213 -10.29 -5.41 19.11
CA MET A 213 -9.48 -4.64 20.09
C MET A 213 -10.27 -4.28 21.34
N GLU A 214 -11.04 -5.22 21.87
CA GLU A 214 -11.94 -4.95 23.01
C GLU A 214 -11.20 -4.55 24.28
N ALA A 215 -10.07 -5.20 24.59
CA ALA A 215 -9.28 -4.89 25.77
C ALA A 215 -8.71 -3.46 25.74
N PRO A 216 -7.97 -3.02 24.71
CA PRO A 216 -7.50 -1.63 24.62
C PRO A 216 -8.61 -0.59 24.64
N LEU A 217 -9.71 -0.84 23.91
CA LEU A 217 -10.86 0.06 23.92
C LEU A 217 -11.54 0.12 25.30
N GLY A 218 -11.55 -1.01 26.01
CA GLY A 218 -12.05 -1.10 27.39
C GLY A 218 -11.17 -0.32 28.37
N GLU A 219 -9.85 -0.36 28.21
CA GLU A 219 -8.89 0.41 29.01
C GLU A 219 -9.11 1.92 28.84
N VAL A 220 -9.23 2.39 27.61
CA VAL A 220 -9.52 3.80 27.32
C VAL A 220 -10.84 4.22 27.98
N ARG A 221 -11.90 3.40 27.88
CA ARG A 221 -13.19 3.69 28.53
C ARG A 221 -13.06 3.79 30.03
N ARG A 222 -12.32 2.88 30.68
CA ARG A 222 -12.09 2.89 32.14
C ARG A 222 -11.28 4.10 32.59
N ASP A 223 -10.19 4.44 31.86
CA ASP A 223 -9.36 5.61 32.17
C ASP A 223 -10.17 6.90 32.12
N TYR A 224 -10.95 7.08 31.05
CA TYR A 224 -11.84 8.25 30.95
C TYR A 224 -12.98 8.24 31.98
N ALA A 225 -13.55 7.09 32.33
CA ALA A 225 -14.55 7.02 33.37
C ALA A 225 -14.01 7.52 34.72
N ASN A 226 -12.76 7.13 35.06
CA ASN A 226 -12.09 7.61 36.27
C ASN A 226 -11.83 9.11 36.22
N LYS A 227 -11.35 9.63 35.10
CA LYS A 227 -11.11 11.08 34.90
C LYS A 227 -12.43 11.90 34.99
N ILE A 228 -13.51 11.40 34.38
CA ILE A 228 -14.84 12.04 34.40
C ILE A 228 -15.40 12.05 35.80
N ALA A 229 -15.24 10.95 36.55
CA ALA A 229 -15.68 10.87 37.93
C ALA A 229 -14.94 11.86 38.88
N ALA A 230 -13.64 12.09 38.59
CA ALA A 230 -12.82 13.06 39.33
C ALA A 230 -13.02 14.51 38.90
N ALA A 231 -13.69 14.78 37.79
CA ALA A 231 -13.89 16.13 37.27
C ALA A 231 -14.80 16.98 38.15
N LYS A 232 -14.40 18.21 38.42
CA LYS A 232 -15.08 19.12 39.36
C LYS A 232 -16.25 19.88 38.74
N THR A 233 -16.28 20.05 37.42
CA THR A 233 -17.28 20.83 36.70
C THR A 233 -17.93 20.03 35.57
N ASP A 234 -19.18 20.37 35.23
CA ASP A 234 -19.90 19.73 34.13
C ASP A 234 -19.28 20.05 32.77
N ALA A 235 -18.66 21.22 32.63
CA ALA A 235 -17.90 21.59 31.43
C ALA A 235 -16.68 20.67 31.23
N GLU A 236 -15.96 20.36 32.30
CA GLU A 236 -14.83 19.44 32.29
C GLU A 236 -15.29 18.00 31.97
N ARG A 237 -16.38 17.53 32.60
CA ARG A 237 -17.00 16.23 32.30
C ARG A 237 -17.37 16.10 30.83
N THR A 238 -18.01 17.14 30.28
CA THR A 238 -18.39 17.17 28.85
C THR A 238 -17.16 17.15 27.95
N LYS A 239 -16.11 17.90 28.28
CA LYS A 239 -14.84 17.90 27.52
C LYS A 239 -14.18 16.51 27.52
N LEU A 240 -14.09 15.88 28.69
CA LEU A 240 -13.52 14.53 28.83
C LEU A 240 -14.35 13.47 28.11
N SER A 241 -15.69 13.56 28.15
CA SER A 241 -16.56 12.65 27.41
C SER A 241 -16.35 12.77 25.90
N LYS A 242 -16.27 13.99 25.38
CA LYS A 242 -15.95 14.21 23.94
C LYS A 242 -14.57 13.69 23.57
N ALA A 243 -13.57 13.88 24.43
CA ALA A 243 -12.22 13.36 24.20
C ALA A 243 -12.22 11.81 24.19
N ARG A 244 -12.91 11.17 25.16
CA ARG A 244 -13.11 9.71 25.17
C ARG A 244 -13.68 9.20 23.84
N ASP A 245 -14.76 9.82 23.39
CA ASP A 245 -15.46 9.39 22.18
C ASP A 245 -14.60 9.60 20.93
N ALA A 246 -13.76 10.64 20.92
CA ALA A 246 -12.79 10.88 19.86
C ALA A 246 -11.70 9.81 19.86
N ASP A 247 -11.07 9.51 21.01
CA ASP A 247 -9.99 8.52 21.11
C ASP A 247 -10.49 7.12 20.76
N ILE A 248 -11.69 6.72 21.23
CA ILE A 248 -12.31 5.44 20.87
C ILE A 248 -12.55 5.35 19.37
N ARG A 249 -13.09 6.42 18.77
CA ARG A 249 -13.32 6.48 17.32
C ARG A 249 -12.02 6.39 16.53
N ASP A 250 -10.97 7.08 16.98
CA ASP A 250 -9.68 7.10 16.29
C ASP A 250 -8.98 5.73 16.37
N LEU A 251 -9.04 5.05 17.53
CA LEU A 251 -8.54 3.67 17.66
C LEU A 251 -9.32 2.69 16.78
N ALA A 252 -10.65 2.79 16.75
CA ALA A 252 -11.46 2.00 15.84
C ALA A 252 -11.14 2.28 14.36
N ALA A 253 -10.92 3.55 14.01
CA ALA A 253 -10.51 3.95 12.66
C ALA A 253 -9.13 3.38 12.28
N ILE A 254 -8.16 3.34 13.20
CA ILE A 254 -6.85 2.72 13.00
C ILE A 254 -6.99 1.22 12.76
N ARG A 255 -7.79 0.52 13.59
CA ARG A 255 -8.11 -0.90 13.39
C ARG A 255 -8.71 -1.14 12.00
N ASP A 256 -9.71 -0.36 11.62
CA ASP A 256 -10.39 -0.52 10.34
C ASP A 256 -9.46 -0.16 9.15
N ARG A 257 -8.50 0.74 9.33
CA ARG A 257 -7.43 0.99 8.34
C ARG A 257 -6.49 -0.19 8.18
N LEU A 258 -6.13 -0.88 9.26
CA LEU A 258 -5.34 -2.12 9.18
C LEU A 258 -6.06 -3.18 8.35
N ARG A 259 -7.36 -3.30 8.52
CA ARG A 259 -8.23 -4.19 7.72
C ARG A 259 -8.42 -3.72 6.27
N GLY A 260 -8.10 -2.46 5.97
CA GLY A 260 -8.41 -1.82 4.68
C GLY A 260 -9.85 -1.38 4.53
N THR A 261 -10.60 -1.25 5.60
CA THR A 261 -12.06 -1.04 5.63
C THR A 261 -12.49 0.35 6.07
N TYR A 262 -11.52 1.16 6.50
CA TYR A 262 -11.77 2.53 6.92
C TYR A 262 -12.05 3.46 5.74
N ALA A 263 -13.10 4.27 5.85
CA ALA A 263 -13.49 5.30 4.90
C ALA A 263 -13.71 4.78 3.45
N LEU A 264 -14.14 3.54 3.30
CA LEU A 264 -14.54 3.02 2.00
C LEU A 264 -15.73 3.83 1.45
N PRO A 265 -15.77 4.12 0.15
CA PRO A 265 -16.86 4.86 -0.45
C PRO A 265 -18.17 4.09 -0.32
N ARG A 266 -19.26 4.80 -0.03
CA ARG A 266 -20.60 4.20 0.05
C ARG A 266 -21.02 3.57 -1.27
N ASP A 267 -20.70 4.24 -2.36
CA ASP A 267 -20.90 3.74 -3.71
C ASP A 267 -19.57 3.81 -4.48
N PRO A 268 -18.84 2.67 -4.59
CA PRO A 268 -17.58 2.61 -5.35
C PRO A 268 -17.78 2.75 -6.87
N THR A 269 -19.02 2.67 -7.35
CA THR A 269 -19.35 2.83 -8.77
C THR A 269 -19.69 4.27 -9.14
N SER A 270 -19.83 5.16 -8.16
CA SER A 270 -20.17 6.57 -8.41
C SER A 270 -19.13 7.24 -9.31
N VAL A 271 -19.60 8.11 -10.20
CA VAL A 271 -18.74 8.83 -11.15
C VAL A 271 -17.63 9.60 -10.42
N LEU A 272 -17.91 10.17 -9.26
CA LEU A 272 -16.98 10.99 -8.49
C LEU A 272 -15.85 10.15 -7.89
N VAL A 273 -16.16 8.97 -7.35
CA VAL A 273 -15.18 8.02 -6.82
C VAL A 273 -14.29 7.49 -7.94
N ARG A 274 -14.89 7.09 -9.05
CA ARG A 274 -14.17 6.59 -10.24
C ARG A 274 -13.27 7.66 -10.84
N ALA A 275 -13.78 8.88 -11.01
CA ALA A 275 -12.98 10.01 -11.49
C ALA A 275 -11.79 10.29 -10.55
N GLY A 276 -12.00 10.28 -9.23
CA GLY A 276 -10.94 10.46 -8.24
C GLY A 276 -9.83 9.41 -8.37
N ARG A 277 -10.19 8.14 -8.60
CA ARG A 277 -9.20 7.05 -8.83
C ARG A 277 -8.41 7.27 -10.13
N VAL A 278 -9.12 7.56 -11.23
CA VAL A 278 -8.48 7.81 -12.53
C VAL A 278 -7.52 8.99 -12.44
N VAL A 279 -7.95 10.09 -11.81
CA VAL A 279 -7.11 11.29 -11.63
C VAL A 279 -5.86 10.98 -10.82
N ARG A 280 -5.97 10.23 -9.72
CA ARG A 280 -4.80 9.83 -8.93
C ARG A 280 -3.83 8.96 -9.75
N SER A 281 -4.34 8.00 -10.51
CA SER A 281 -3.52 7.15 -11.37
C SER A 281 -2.85 7.95 -12.50
N LEU A 282 -3.55 8.87 -13.12
CA LEU A 282 -2.98 9.77 -14.14
C LEU A 282 -1.93 10.71 -13.55
N ASN A 283 -2.15 11.26 -12.35
CA ASN A 283 -1.14 12.06 -11.65
C ASN A 283 0.12 11.23 -11.34
N TYR A 284 -0.04 9.96 -10.96
CA TYR A 284 1.07 9.03 -10.77
C TYR A 284 1.90 8.88 -12.05
N LEU A 285 1.26 8.57 -13.17
CA LEU A 285 1.89 8.39 -14.47
C LEU A 285 2.57 9.66 -14.99
N ARG A 286 2.01 10.81 -14.67
CA ARG A 286 2.41 12.11 -15.19
C ARG A 286 3.56 12.74 -14.41
N LEU A 287 3.57 12.59 -13.07
CA LEU A 287 4.45 13.37 -12.19
C LEU A 287 5.66 12.62 -11.66
N LEU A 288 5.58 11.30 -11.50
CA LEU A 288 6.64 10.56 -10.79
C LEU A 288 7.77 10.02 -11.70
N GLY A 289 7.83 10.40 -12.97
CA GLY A 289 8.90 9.92 -13.88
C GLY A 289 10.33 10.26 -13.47
N GLY A 290 10.52 11.33 -12.67
CA GLY A 290 11.82 11.72 -12.10
C GLY A 290 12.04 11.24 -10.66
N MET A 291 11.19 10.35 -10.13
CA MET A 291 11.24 9.92 -8.74
C MET A 291 12.50 9.12 -8.40
N THR A 292 13.04 8.36 -9.34
CA THR A 292 14.28 7.60 -9.17
C THR A 292 15.45 8.51 -8.79
N LEU A 293 15.58 9.68 -9.45
CA LEU A 293 16.60 10.67 -9.09
C LEU A 293 16.33 11.30 -7.70
N SER A 294 15.05 11.41 -7.29
CA SER A 294 14.67 11.89 -5.97
C SER A 294 14.93 10.87 -4.86
N ALA A 295 15.04 9.60 -5.20
CA ALA A 295 15.25 8.51 -4.26
C ALA A 295 16.74 8.19 -4.00
N LEU A 296 17.68 8.91 -4.63
CA LEU A 296 19.11 8.75 -4.38
C LEU A 296 19.51 8.87 -2.90
N PRO A 297 18.96 9.82 -2.11
CA PRO A 297 19.24 9.93 -0.69
C PRO A 297 18.86 8.69 0.13
N ASP A 298 17.95 7.86 -0.37
CA ASP A 298 17.52 6.63 0.33
C ASP A 298 18.68 5.65 0.56
N ILE A 299 19.75 5.70 -0.27
CA ILE A 299 20.96 4.89 -0.10
C ILE A 299 21.64 5.17 1.26
N ALA A 300 21.57 6.39 1.76
CA ALA A 300 22.17 6.76 3.04
C ALA A 300 21.30 6.41 4.26
N ARG A 301 20.02 6.05 4.07
CA ARG A 301 19.12 5.73 5.19
C ARG A 301 19.57 4.52 6.02
N PRO A 302 20.06 3.42 5.43
CA PRO A 302 20.69 2.34 6.21
C PRO A 302 21.82 2.83 7.12
N VAL A 303 22.64 3.82 6.66
CA VAL A 303 23.70 4.41 7.49
C VAL A 303 23.11 5.14 8.70
N MET A 304 22.04 5.89 8.48
CA MET A 304 21.36 6.61 9.54
C MET A 304 20.73 5.69 10.60
N VAL A 305 20.19 4.53 10.18
CA VAL A 305 19.48 3.60 11.08
C VAL A 305 20.42 2.59 11.73
N HIS A 306 21.42 2.10 10.99
CA HIS A 306 22.30 0.99 11.43
C HIS A 306 23.72 1.43 11.74
N GLY A 307 24.11 2.65 11.37
CA GLY A 307 25.47 3.18 11.51
C GLY A 307 26.39 2.79 10.34
N PHE A 308 27.38 3.66 10.06
CA PHE A 308 28.30 3.50 8.93
C PHE A 308 29.11 2.20 9.00
N GLY A 309 29.65 1.86 10.18
CA GLY A 309 30.47 0.65 10.35
C GLY A 309 29.72 -0.64 10.01
N ARG A 310 28.44 -0.74 10.41
CA ARG A 310 27.60 -1.91 10.08
C ARG A 310 27.23 -1.98 8.61
N VAL A 311 26.89 -0.83 8.00
CA VAL A 311 26.59 -0.77 6.57
C VAL A 311 27.81 -1.20 5.75
N MET A 312 29.00 -0.82 6.15
CA MET A 312 30.24 -1.28 5.52
C MET A 312 30.54 -2.75 5.79
N GLY A 313 30.36 -3.22 7.05
CA GLY A 313 30.72 -4.57 7.46
C GLY A 313 29.75 -5.66 6.97
N SER A 314 28.44 -5.43 7.08
CA SER A 314 27.40 -6.42 6.74
C SER A 314 26.66 -6.12 5.42
N GLY A 315 26.92 -4.99 4.78
CA GLY A 315 26.29 -4.56 3.53
C GLY A 315 27.27 -4.40 2.38
N LEU A 316 27.91 -3.23 2.26
CA LEU A 316 28.77 -2.90 1.12
C LEU A 316 30.03 -3.76 1.03
N GLY A 317 30.69 -4.05 2.17
CA GLY A 317 31.89 -4.88 2.18
C GLY A 317 31.65 -6.26 1.58
N PRO A 318 30.68 -7.04 2.11
CA PRO A 318 30.31 -8.34 1.53
C PRO A 318 29.81 -8.25 0.09
N MET A 319 29.03 -7.23 -0.26
CA MET A 319 28.57 -7.03 -1.63
C MET A 319 29.73 -6.92 -2.62
N ILE A 320 30.84 -6.27 -2.20
CA ILE A 320 32.04 -6.09 -3.05
C ILE A 320 32.94 -7.32 -3.02
N ARG A 321 33.15 -7.91 -1.83
CA ARG A 321 34.13 -9.00 -1.64
C ARG A 321 33.58 -10.38 -1.97
N ASN A 322 32.30 -10.64 -1.61
CA ASN A 322 31.63 -11.92 -1.80
C ASN A 322 30.21 -11.73 -2.30
N PHE A 323 30.09 -11.31 -3.55
CA PHE A 323 28.80 -11.03 -4.19
C PHE A 323 27.82 -12.22 -4.18
N LYS A 324 28.35 -13.45 -4.22
CA LYS A 324 27.52 -14.66 -4.18
C LYS A 324 26.82 -14.82 -2.82
N THR A 325 27.54 -14.66 -1.72
CA THR A 325 26.94 -14.70 -0.38
C THR A 325 25.95 -13.57 -0.17
N TYR A 326 26.28 -12.36 -0.64
CA TYR A 326 25.35 -11.24 -0.61
C TYR A 326 24.07 -11.54 -1.38
N GLN A 327 24.15 -12.18 -2.56
CA GLN A 327 22.97 -12.57 -3.33
C GLN A 327 22.11 -13.59 -2.58
N LEU A 328 22.69 -14.57 -1.90
CA LEU A 328 21.95 -15.53 -1.09
C LEU A 328 21.17 -14.83 0.03
N ALA A 329 21.82 -13.90 0.75
CA ALA A 329 21.17 -13.11 1.78
C ALA A 329 20.05 -12.21 1.20
N ALA A 330 20.28 -11.60 0.06
CA ALA A 330 19.28 -10.78 -0.63
C ALA A 330 18.07 -11.61 -1.13
N ASP A 331 18.30 -12.85 -1.58
CA ASP A 331 17.22 -13.77 -1.96
C ASP A 331 16.41 -14.22 -0.73
N GLU A 332 17.04 -14.38 0.42
CA GLU A 332 16.34 -14.66 1.67
C GLU A 332 15.47 -13.47 2.12
N VAL A 333 15.99 -12.25 2.03
CA VAL A 333 15.20 -11.02 2.26
C VAL A 333 13.99 -10.94 1.35
N LYS A 334 14.13 -11.33 0.09
CA LYS A 334 12.98 -11.45 -0.84
C LYS A 334 11.95 -12.46 -0.35
N GLN A 335 12.40 -13.60 0.15
CA GLN A 335 11.51 -14.65 0.70
C GLN A 335 10.82 -14.21 1.99
N ALA A 336 11.39 -13.25 2.72
CA ALA A 336 10.79 -12.69 3.92
C ALA A 336 9.53 -11.83 3.66
N GLY A 337 9.17 -11.57 2.39
CA GLY A 337 7.96 -10.81 2.02
C GLY A 337 8.25 -9.47 1.35
N THR A 338 9.48 -8.95 1.42
CA THR A 338 9.89 -7.75 0.68
C THR A 338 9.84 -7.96 -0.83
N ALA A 339 9.84 -9.22 -1.29
CA ALA A 339 9.76 -9.59 -2.70
C ALA A 339 8.42 -9.21 -3.35
N LEU A 340 7.31 -9.30 -2.62
CA LEU A 340 6.00 -8.93 -3.15
C LEU A 340 5.91 -7.43 -3.40
N ASP A 341 6.43 -6.64 -2.47
CA ASP A 341 6.56 -5.19 -2.60
C ASP A 341 7.44 -4.78 -3.77
N MET A 342 8.48 -5.56 -4.05
CA MET A 342 9.41 -5.31 -5.15
C MET A 342 8.79 -5.60 -6.53
N VAL A 343 8.05 -6.71 -6.62
CA VAL A 343 7.42 -7.14 -7.89
C VAL A 343 6.26 -6.23 -8.26
N LEU A 344 5.53 -5.71 -7.27
CA LEU A 344 4.33 -4.89 -7.48
C LEU A 344 4.64 -3.38 -7.47
N ASP A 345 5.90 -2.98 -7.26
CA ASP A 345 6.28 -1.58 -7.02
C ASP A 345 5.37 -0.87 -6.00
N SER A 346 4.98 -1.60 -4.97
CA SER A 346 4.00 -1.15 -3.97
C SER A 346 4.45 0.14 -3.26
N ARG A 347 5.77 0.39 -3.14
CA ARG A 347 6.29 1.62 -2.56
C ARG A 347 5.92 2.85 -3.38
N SER A 348 6.13 2.84 -4.71
CA SER A 348 5.77 3.97 -5.57
C SER A 348 4.27 4.21 -5.58
N MET A 349 3.49 3.12 -5.60
CA MET A 349 2.03 3.19 -5.56
C MET A 349 1.52 3.69 -4.20
N ALA A 350 2.18 3.30 -3.09
CA ALA A 350 1.87 3.81 -1.76
C ALA A 350 2.21 5.30 -1.61
N ILE A 351 3.35 5.75 -2.17
CA ILE A 351 3.73 7.17 -2.19
C ILE A 351 2.70 7.99 -2.98
N ALA A 352 2.17 7.44 -4.05
CA ALA A 352 1.20 8.09 -4.92
C ALA A 352 -0.25 7.98 -4.42
N ASP A 353 -0.50 7.24 -3.34
CA ASP A 353 -1.85 6.95 -2.82
C ASP A 353 -2.80 6.37 -3.89
N VAL A 354 -2.27 5.53 -4.81
CA VAL A 354 -3.04 4.85 -5.86
C VAL A 354 -3.37 3.39 -5.53
N THR A 355 -2.95 2.90 -4.37
CA THR A 355 -3.32 1.57 -3.88
C THR A 355 -4.77 1.58 -3.43
N ASP A 356 -5.55 0.67 -4.01
CA ASP A 356 -6.95 0.45 -3.65
C ASP A 356 -7.21 -1.06 -3.69
N ASP A 357 -7.19 -1.69 -2.52
CA ASP A 357 -7.31 -3.14 -2.39
C ASP A 357 -8.73 -3.64 -2.70
N PHE A 358 -9.73 -2.76 -2.58
CA PHE A 358 -11.14 -3.07 -2.77
C PHE A 358 -11.75 -2.41 -4.01
N GLY A 359 -10.95 -1.68 -4.80
CA GLY A 359 -11.40 -0.96 -5.98
C GLY A 359 -11.91 -1.89 -7.08
N ARG A 360 -13.00 -1.48 -7.70
CA ARG A 360 -13.58 -2.10 -8.88
C ARG A 360 -13.32 -1.22 -10.07
N TYR A 361 -12.87 -1.81 -11.17
CA TYR A 361 -12.37 -1.07 -12.31
C TYR A 361 -13.14 -1.40 -13.58
N SER A 362 -13.64 -0.37 -14.27
CA SER A 362 -14.12 -0.49 -15.65
C SER A 362 -12.98 -0.90 -16.59
N LYS A 363 -13.28 -1.24 -17.85
CA LYS A 363 -12.26 -1.56 -18.87
C LYS A 363 -11.25 -0.43 -19.03
N PHE A 364 -11.71 0.83 -19.01
CA PHE A 364 -10.84 2.01 -19.10
C PHE A 364 -9.95 2.15 -17.84
N GLU A 365 -10.54 2.07 -16.66
CA GLU A 365 -9.80 2.14 -15.39
C GLU A 365 -8.77 1.02 -15.28
N ARG A 366 -9.09 -0.20 -15.76
CA ARG A 366 -8.13 -1.31 -15.85
C ARG A 366 -6.96 -0.99 -16.78
N GLY A 367 -7.21 -0.33 -17.92
CA GLY A 367 -6.17 0.14 -18.83
C GLY A 367 -5.24 1.16 -18.17
N VAL A 368 -5.80 2.16 -17.49
CA VAL A 368 -5.03 3.15 -16.72
C VAL A 368 -4.24 2.49 -15.58
N ARG A 369 -4.83 1.53 -14.89
CA ARG A 369 -4.17 0.76 -13.84
C ARG A 369 -3.03 -0.08 -14.39
N TYR A 370 -3.23 -0.78 -15.50
CA TYR A 370 -2.17 -1.52 -16.17
C TYR A 370 -1.00 -0.62 -16.56
N ALA A 371 -1.27 0.57 -17.11
CA ALA A 371 -0.23 1.56 -17.38
C ALA A 371 0.49 1.99 -16.08
N ALA A 372 -0.24 2.20 -14.98
CA ALA A 372 0.35 2.51 -13.69
C ALA A 372 1.25 1.38 -13.15
N ASP A 373 0.85 0.12 -13.29
CA ASP A 373 1.64 -1.04 -12.89
C ASP A 373 2.94 -1.18 -13.73
N GLN A 374 2.89 -0.83 -15.02
CA GLN A 374 4.09 -0.82 -15.88
C GLN A 374 5.00 0.38 -15.63
N PHE A 375 4.46 1.48 -15.14
CA PHE A 375 5.20 2.72 -14.93
C PHE A 375 6.35 2.55 -13.93
N GLY A 376 6.18 1.75 -12.88
CA GLY A 376 7.23 1.46 -11.93
C GLY A 376 8.49 0.88 -12.57
N VAL A 377 8.32 0.00 -13.56
CA VAL A 377 9.41 -0.60 -14.32
C VAL A 377 10.02 0.41 -15.30
N VAL A 378 9.17 1.10 -16.07
CA VAL A 378 9.61 2.08 -17.09
C VAL A 378 10.31 3.27 -16.45
N SER A 379 9.84 3.75 -15.28
CA SER A 379 10.50 4.82 -14.52
C SER A 379 11.79 4.39 -13.81
N LEU A 380 12.17 3.11 -13.90
CA LEU A 380 13.28 2.48 -13.17
C LEU A 380 13.10 2.50 -11.64
N MET A 381 11.93 2.86 -11.14
CA MET A 381 11.67 2.96 -9.71
C MET A 381 11.53 1.58 -9.05
N ALA A 382 10.89 0.62 -9.72
CA ALA A 382 10.74 -0.74 -9.20
C ALA A 382 12.09 -1.44 -8.99
N PRO A 383 13.01 -1.52 -9.97
CA PRO A 383 14.33 -2.10 -9.76
C PRO A 383 15.18 -1.33 -8.74
N TRP A 384 15.04 0.01 -8.68
CA TRP A 384 15.71 0.84 -7.68
C TRP A 384 15.23 0.50 -6.27
N ASN A 385 13.92 0.51 -6.05
CA ASN A 385 13.33 0.15 -4.76
C ASN A 385 13.71 -1.27 -4.33
N ALA A 386 13.71 -2.22 -5.28
CA ALA A 386 14.13 -3.58 -5.03
C ALA A 386 15.57 -3.65 -4.51
N ALA A 387 16.50 -2.99 -5.20
CA ALA A 387 17.91 -2.99 -4.84
C ALA A 387 18.15 -2.36 -3.44
N VAL A 388 17.54 -1.19 -3.18
CA VAL A 388 17.74 -0.47 -1.91
C VAL A 388 17.08 -1.20 -0.73
N LYS A 389 15.89 -1.79 -0.92
CA LYS A 389 15.21 -2.60 0.09
C LYS A 389 15.96 -3.91 0.38
N GLN A 390 16.50 -4.57 -0.64
CA GLN A 390 17.36 -5.76 -0.45
C GLN A 390 18.59 -5.42 0.35
N PHE A 391 19.27 -4.34 -0.02
CA PHE A 391 20.46 -3.86 0.69
C PHE A 391 20.16 -3.57 2.17
N ALA A 392 19.09 -2.82 2.45
CA ALA A 392 18.65 -2.55 3.82
C ALA A 392 18.27 -3.85 4.56
N GLY A 393 17.61 -4.80 3.90
CA GLY A 393 17.17 -6.05 4.48
C GLY A 393 18.33 -6.98 4.90
N VAL A 394 19.38 -7.08 4.09
CA VAL A 394 20.59 -7.85 4.44
C VAL A 394 21.23 -7.30 5.71
N ILE A 395 21.36 -5.97 5.81
CA ILE A 395 21.92 -5.32 6.99
C ILE A 395 21.02 -5.53 8.22
N THR A 396 19.70 -5.39 8.04
CA THR A 396 18.71 -5.60 9.09
C THR A 396 18.73 -7.04 9.60
N GLY A 397 18.73 -8.03 8.71
CA GLY A 397 18.78 -9.45 9.07
C GLY A 397 20.03 -9.79 9.88
N SER A 398 21.21 -9.38 9.42
CA SER A 398 22.48 -9.58 10.14
C SER A 398 22.46 -8.91 11.53
N ARG A 399 21.96 -7.65 11.61
CA ARG A 399 21.83 -6.93 12.88
C ARG A 399 20.90 -7.64 13.87
N ALA A 400 19.79 -8.15 13.37
CA ALA A 400 18.82 -8.83 14.20
C ALA A 400 19.38 -10.11 14.80
N LEU A 401 20.03 -10.92 13.97
CA LEU A 401 20.66 -12.17 14.44
C LEU A 401 21.81 -11.90 15.44
N ASP A 402 22.62 -10.86 15.22
CA ASP A 402 23.59 -10.39 16.21
C ASP A 402 22.93 -9.98 17.53
N GLY A 403 21.81 -9.25 17.45
CA GLY A 403 21.07 -8.81 18.61
C GLY A 403 20.43 -9.96 19.38
N VAL A 404 19.84 -10.92 18.67
CA VAL A 404 19.28 -12.15 19.23
C VAL A 404 20.35 -12.95 19.94
N ASP A 405 21.50 -13.17 19.28
CA ASP A 405 22.63 -13.91 19.88
C ASP A 405 23.13 -13.25 21.17
N LYS A 406 23.29 -11.92 21.16
CA LYS A 406 23.69 -11.17 22.38
C LYS A 406 22.63 -11.25 23.47
N TRP A 407 21.33 -11.19 23.12
CA TRP A 407 20.27 -11.28 24.12
C TRP A 407 20.20 -12.65 24.77
N VAL A 408 20.26 -13.71 23.98
CA VAL A 408 20.26 -15.08 24.47
C VAL A 408 21.46 -15.36 25.38
N LYS A 409 22.64 -14.76 25.08
CA LYS A 409 23.84 -14.82 25.91
C LYS A 409 23.82 -13.89 27.13
N GLY A 410 22.82 -13.06 27.33
CA GLY A 410 22.70 -12.10 28.42
C GLY A 410 23.68 -10.92 28.35
N ILE A 411 24.26 -10.64 27.19
CA ILE A 411 25.22 -9.55 26.94
C ILE A 411 24.67 -8.43 26.06
N ALA A 412 23.37 -8.47 25.75
CA ALA A 412 22.72 -7.41 24.97
C ALA A 412 22.58 -6.12 25.79
N ASP A 413 22.90 -4.99 25.17
CA ASP A 413 22.62 -3.69 25.76
C ASP A 413 21.12 -3.37 25.69
N THR A 414 20.67 -2.44 26.54
CA THR A 414 19.27 -2.03 26.63
C THR A 414 18.71 -1.58 25.28
N LYS A 415 19.51 -0.86 24.48
CA LYS A 415 19.10 -0.39 23.14
C LYS A 415 18.84 -1.54 22.17
N THR A 416 19.64 -2.61 22.22
CA THR A 416 19.44 -3.81 21.40
C THR A 416 18.15 -4.52 21.79
N VAL A 417 17.92 -4.73 23.10
CA VAL A 417 16.69 -5.35 23.61
C VAL A 417 15.46 -4.54 23.22
N GLU A 418 15.46 -3.23 23.44
CA GLU A 418 14.36 -2.35 23.05
C GLU A 418 14.07 -2.38 21.54
N ASN A 419 15.10 -2.40 20.71
CA ASN A 419 14.92 -2.45 19.26
C ASN A 419 14.29 -3.77 18.80
N LEU A 420 14.68 -4.90 19.38
CA LEU A 420 14.07 -6.20 19.12
C LEU A 420 12.63 -6.24 19.63
N ALA A 421 12.37 -5.74 20.84
CA ALA A 421 11.02 -5.66 21.41
C ALA A 421 10.07 -4.78 20.57
N ARG A 422 10.56 -3.61 20.11
CA ARG A 422 9.79 -2.75 19.16
C ARG A 422 9.48 -3.44 17.83
N ALA A 423 10.34 -4.37 17.41
CA ALA A 423 10.11 -5.17 16.22
C ALA A 423 9.15 -6.36 16.46
N GLY A 424 8.76 -6.61 17.71
CA GLY A 424 7.84 -7.68 18.10
C GLY A 424 8.55 -8.97 18.53
N ILE A 425 9.86 -8.90 18.86
CA ILE A 425 10.65 -10.02 19.37
C ILE A 425 10.84 -9.80 20.86
N ASP A 426 10.17 -10.61 21.68
CA ASP A 426 10.40 -10.71 23.12
C ASP A 426 11.52 -11.73 23.42
N GLU A 427 11.81 -11.95 24.69
CA GLU A 427 12.89 -12.84 25.12
C GLU A 427 12.65 -14.30 24.72
N ASP A 428 11.42 -14.79 24.82
CA ASP A 428 11.08 -16.15 24.39
C ASP A 428 11.26 -16.31 22.88
N MET A 429 10.75 -15.37 22.10
CA MET A 429 10.91 -15.37 20.65
C MET A 429 12.39 -15.22 20.25
N ALA A 430 13.18 -14.43 20.97
CA ALA A 430 14.62 -14.32 20.73
C ALA A 430 15.32 -15.67 20.94
N ARG A 431 15.00 -16.41 22.01
CA ARG A 431 15.53 -17.77 22.23
C ARG A 431 15.15 -18.73 21.12
N ARG A 432 13.89 -18.70 20.67
CA ARG A 432 13.39 -19.56 19.58
C ARG A 432 14.08 -19.24 18.25
N ILE A 433 14.21 -17.97 17.88
CA ILE A 433 14.95 -17.52 16.68
C ILE A 433 16.41 -17.92 16.78
N GLY A 434 17.04 -17.70 17.94
CA GLY A 434 18.44 -18.08 18.18
C GLY A 434 18.69 -19.58 18.01
N ALA A 435 17.81 -20.42 18.54
CA ALA A 435 17.88 -21.88 18.39
C ALA A 435 17.78 -22.31 16.91
N GLN A 436 16.86 -21.71 16.15
CA GLN A 436 16.73 -22.00 14.72
C GLN A 436 17.96 -21.53 13.92
N PHE A 437 18.51 -20.34 14.26
CA PHE A 437 19.71 -19.85 13.60
C PHE A 437 20.94 -20.73 13.89
N VAL A 438 21.12 -21.20 15.12
CA VAL A 438 22.20 -22.13 15.46
C VAL A 438 22.09 -23.45 14.70
N ALA A 439 20.88 -23.94 14.48
CA ALA A 439 20.64 -25.21 13.78
C ALA A 439 20.78 -25.13 12.26
N HIS A 440 20.46 -23.98 11.66
CA HIS A 440 20.28 -23.87 10.21
C HIS A 440 20.99 -22.68 9.58
N GLY A 441 21.46 -21.72 10.37
CA GLY A 441 22.08 -20.50 9.87
C GLY A 441 23.57 -20.65 9.58
N ASP A 442 24.08 -19.74 8.79
CA ASP A 442 25.50 -19.63 8.45
C ASP A 442 25.99 -18.18 8.67
N ASP A 443 27.26 -18.02 9.04
CA ASP A 443 27.95 -16.72 9.08
C ASP A 443 29.12 -16.77 8.09
N VAL A 444 28.98 -16.03 6.99
CA VAL A 444 29.98 -16.02 5.92
C VAL A 444 30.44 -14.57 5.67
N ASP A 445 31.68 -14.28 5.99
CA ASP A 445 32.31 -12.96 5.79
C ASP A 445 31.54 -11.81 6.45
N GLY A 446 30.90 -12.05 7.61
CA GLY A 446 30.13 -11.05 8.35
C GLY A 446 28.68 -10.86 7.84
N VAL A 447 28.24 -11.68 6.91
CA VAL A 447 26.83 -11.79 6.49
C VAL A 447 26.23 -13.01 7.14
N LYS A 448 25.19 -12.81 7.94
CA LYS A 448 24.42 -13.90 8.54
C LYS A 448 23.29 -14.33 7.61
N LEU A 449 23.37 -15.58 7.16
CA LEU A 449 22.33 -16.25 6.38
C LEU A 449 21.42 -17.01 7.37
N ALA A 450 20.20 -16.58 7.53
CA ALA A 450 19.28 -17.19 8.48
C ALA A 450 18.76 -18.56 8.00
N ASN A 451 18.70 -18.77 6.67
CA ASN A 451 18.18 -20.00 6.04
C ASN A 451 16.77 -20.36 6.53
N THR A 452 15.89 -19.34 6.65
CA THR A 452 14.55 -19.48 7.24
C THR A 452 13.64 -20.49 6.55
N ALA A 453 13.97 -20.92 5.35
CA ALA A 453 13.26 -21.99 4.65
C ALA A 453 13.41 -23.36 5.32
N ASN A 454 14.50 -23.54 6.10
CA ASN A 454 14.80 -24.79 6.80
C ASN A 454 14.32 -24.79 8.26
N TRP A 455 13.82 -23.65 8.77
CA TRP A 455 13.36 -23.55 10.14
C TRP A 455 12.08 -24.36 10.37
N SER A 456 12.05 -25.13 11.43
CA SER A 456 10.90 -25.95 11.84
C SER A 456 9.86 -25.12 12.63
N ASP A 457 10.31 -24.08 13.34
CA ASP A 457 9.43 -23.20 14.13
C ASP A 457 8.79 -22.13 13.25
N ARG A 458 7.53 -22.36 12.85
CA ARG A 458 6.75 -21.42 12.01
C ARG A 458 6.57 -20.05 12.68
N GLY A 459 6.39 -20.00 14.00
CA GLY A 459 6.24 -18.75 14.74
C GLY A 459 7.53 -17.91 14.69
N ALA A 460 8.70 -18.57 14.86
CA ALA A 460 10.00 -17.91 14.75
C ALA A 460 10.25 -17.40 13.31
N VAL A 461 9.88 -18.16 12.28
CA VAL A 461 9.97 -17.73 10.88
C VAL A 461 9.13 -16.47 10.65
N GLN A 462 7.88 -16.47 11.12
CA GLN A 462 6.96 -15.33 10.92
C GLN A 462 7.46 -14.07 11.66
N ALA A 463 7.92 -14.23 12.92
CA ALA A 463 8.43 -13.12 13.72
C ALA A 463 9.70 -12.53 13.11
N PHE A 464 10.66 -13.35 12.69
CA PHE A 464 11.91 -12.89 12.08
C PHE A 464 11.67 -12.20 10.74
N ARG A 465 10.88 -12.80 9.85
CA ARG A 465 10.54 -12.20 8.57
C ARG A 465 9.72 -10.92 8.71
N GLY A 466 8.74 -10.91 9.62
CA GLY A 466 7.94 -9.72 9.91
C GLY A 466 8.78 -8.55 10.44
N MET A 467 9.78 -8.85 11.28
CA MET A 467 10.73 -7.86 11.76
C MET A 467 11.57 -7.27 10.62
N ILE A 468 12.10 -8.11 9.70
CA ILE A 468 12.88 -7.62 8.55
C ILE A 468 12.01 -6.68 7.70
N VAL A 469 10.79 -7.08 7.35
CA VAL A 469 9.88 -6.24 6.55
C VAL A 469 9.60 -4.91 7.24
N LYS A 470 9.26 -4.94 8.53
CA LYS A 470 8.96 -3.74 9.33
C LYS A 470 10.14 -2.77 9.41
N ASP A 471 11.36 -3.29 9.66
CA ASP A 471 12.55 -2.44 9.77
C ASP A 471 13.02 -1.93 8.41
N VAL A 472 12.90 -2.73 7.35
CA VAL A 472 13.16 -2.29 5.97
C VAL A 472 12.19 -1.18 5.55
N ASP A 473 10.89 -1.32 5.81
CA ASP A 473 9.90 -0.28 5.49
C ASP A 473 10.05 0.99 6.33
N ARG A 474 10.62 0.87 7.53
CA ARG A 474 11.03 2.02 8.33
C ARG A 474 12.28 2.69 7.77
N THR A 475 13.29 1.92 7.40
CA THR A 475 14.56 2.40 6.86
C THR A 475 14.36 3.02 5.47
N ILE A 476 13.69 2.31 4.58
CA ILE A 476 13.32 2.79 3.24
C ILE A 476 11.86 3.20 3.30
N VAL A 477 11.63 4.44 3.73
CA VAL A 477 10.28 4.93 4.05
C VAL A 477 9.27 4.55 2.97
N THR A 478 8.38 3.65 3.35
CA THR A 478 7.21 3.27 2.55
C THR A 478 5.99 3.79 3.30
N PRO A 479 5.22 4.75 2.76
CA PRO A 479 4.01 5.25 3.41
C PRO A 479 3.04 4.11 3.70
N GLY A 480 2.47 4.12 4.89
CA GLY A 480 1.56 3.07 5.35
C GLY A 480 0.37 3.67 6.10
N GLN A 481 0.14 3.16 7.31
CA GLN A 481 -0.97 3.59 8.17
C GLN A 481 -0.67 4.87 8.96
N ASP A 482 0.52 5.42 8.85
CA ASP A 482 1.03 6.60 9.56
C ASP A 482 0.65 7.94 8.91
N LYS A 483 -0.39 7.96 8.09
CA LYS A 483 -0.97 9.19 7.53
C LYS A 483 -2.22 9.64 8.33
N PRO A 484 -2.59 10.92 8.37
CA PRO A 484 -3.81 11.39 9.00
C PRO A 484 -5.06 10.67 8.49
N LEU A 485 -6.06 10.47 9.35
CA LEU A 485 -7.27 9.72 9.02
C LEU A 485 -8.04 10.32 7.84
N TRP A 486 -8.10 11.66 7.74
CA TRP A 486 -8.78 12.36 6.65
C TRP A 486 -8.22 12.03 5.25
N MET A 487 -6.92 11.69 5.15
CA MET A 487 -6.30 11.30 3.88
C MET A 487 -6.79 9.95 3.34
N SER A 488 -7.52 9.19 4.13
CA SER A 488 -8.15 7.94 3.69
C SER A 488 -9.55 8.16 3.09
N THR A 489 -10.12 9.35 3.21
CA THR A 489 -11.38 9.70 2.53
C THR A 489 -11.14 9.96 1.04
N GLU A 490 -12.16 9.84 0.19
CA GLU A 490 -12.03 10.03 -1.27
C GLU A 490 -11.43 11.39 -1.65
N LEU A 491 -11.97 12.48 -1.09
CA LEU A 491 -11.43 13.83 -1.33
C LEU A 491 -10.06 14.00 -0.68
N GLY A 492 -9.88 13.47 0.53
CA GLY A 492 -8.62 13.52 1.25
C GLY A 492 -7.49 12.80 0.52
N ALA A 493 -7.79 11.68 -0.15
CA ALA A 493 -6.83 10.95 -0.97
C ALA A 493 -6.38 11.72 -2.22
N VAL A 494 -7.28 12.50 -2.83
CA VAL A 494 -6.94 13.36 -3.99
C VAL A 494 -6.11 14.57 -3.56
N ILE A 495 -6.50 15.25 -2.47
CA ILE A 495 -5.79 16.44 -1.95
C ILE A 495 -4.45 16.06 -1.32
N GLY A 496 -4.46 14.95 -0.57
CA GLY A 496 -3.28 14.43 0.13
C GLY A 496 -2.32 13.63 -0.74
N GLN A 497 -2.61 13.45 -2.03
CA GLN A 497 -1.77 12.66 -2.93
C GLN A 497 -0.32 13.16 -2.92
N PHE A 498 0.64 12.23 -2.77
CA PHE A 498 2.08 12.44 -2.59
C PHE A 498 2.52 13.07 -1.26
N LYS A 499 1.59 13.51 -0.39
CA LYS A 499 1.93 14.06 0.93
C LYS A 499 2.17 12.98 1.99
N SER A 500 1.64 11.77 1.78
CA SER A 500 1.82 10.62 2.67
C SER A 500 3.30 10.29 2.90
N PHE A 501 4.13 10.37 1.85
CA PHE A 501 5.58 10.18 1.97
C PHE A 501 6.24 11.23 2.86
N SER A 502 5.92 12.52 2.66
CA SER A 502 6.48 13.61 3.46
C SER A 502 6.12 13.49 4.94
N ILE A 503 4.88 13.06 5.24
CA ILE A 503 4.42 12.82 6.62
C ILE A 503 5.15 11.62 7.23
N ALA A 504 5.20 10.49 6.53
CA ALA A 504 5.89 9.30 6.99
C ALA A 504 7.39 9.56 7.21
N SER A 505 8.02 10.32 6.31
CA SER A 505 9.44 10.71 6.44
C SER A 505 9.68 11.59 7.67
N THR A 506 8.79 12.57 7.93
CA THR A 506 8.89 13.39 9.15
C THR A 506 8.84 12.54 10.41
N GLN A 507 7.93 11.59 10.50
CA GLN A 507 7.76 10.74 11.68
C GLN A 507 8.89 9.72 11.83
N ARG A 508 9.21 8.99 10.77
CA ARG A 508 10.13 7.84 10.80
C ARG A 508 11.60 8.23 10.67
N VAL A 509 11.89 9.40 10.08
CA VAL A 509 13.26 9.86 9.85
C VAL A 509 13.59 11.00 10.80
N PHE A 510 12.89 12.13 10.69
CA PHE A 510 13.24 13.33 11.43
C PHE A 510 12.96 13.20 12.92
N LEU A 511 11.71 12.93 13.32
CA LEU A 511 11.36 12.82 14.74
C LEU A 511 12.02 11.62 15.43
N ALA A 512 12.03 10.47 14.77
CA ALA A 512 12.70 9.29 15.32
C ALA A 512 14.21 9.50 15.48
N GLY A 513 14.85 10.20 14.53
CA GLY A 513 16.27 10.53 14.61
C GLY A 513 16.58 11.54 15.70
N LEU A 514 15.74 12.55 15.88
CA LEU A 514 15.87 13.52 16.98
C LEU A 514 15.74 12.86 18.36
N GLN A 515 14.95 11.80 18.48
CA GLN A 515 14.83 11.01 19.71
C GLN A 515 16.07 10.18 19.98
N GLN A 516 16.71 9.65 18.94
CA GLN A 516 17.91 8.80 19.07
C GLN A 516 19.19 9.61 19.33
N ARG A 517 19.35 10.76 18.67
CA ARG A 517 20.47 11.73 18.81
C ARG A 517 21.86 11.09 18.83
N ASP A 518 22.07 10.04 18.06
CA ASP A 518 23.35 9.33 18.02
C ASP A 518 24.20 9.72 16.81
N ALA A 519 25.48 9.30 16.82
CA ALA A 519 26.42 9.58 15.75
C ALA A 519 25.99 8.94 14.41
N ALA A 520 25.26 7.82 14.44
CA ALA A 520 24.72 7.18 13.25
C ALA A 520 23.68 8.07 12.57
N PHE A 521 22.79 8.67 13.35
CA PHE A 521 21.80 9.63 12.83
C PHE A 521 22.46 10.84 12.18
N LEU A 522 23.43 11.47 12.86
CA LEU A 522 24.11 12.66 12.34
C LEU A 522 24.91 12.35 11.05
N SER A 523 25.65 11.27 11.04
CA SER A 523 26.44 10.87 9.86
C SER A 523 25.54 10.48 8.67
N GLY A 524 24.45 9.76 8.93
CA GLY A 524 23.47 9.39 7.91
C GLY A 524 22.72 10.62 7.37
N MET A 525 22.35 11.56 8.22
CA MET A 525 21.72 12.82 7.81
C MET A 525 22.65 13.66 6.93
N GLY A 526 23.91 13.81 7.31
CA GLY A 526 24.90 14.50 6.47
C GLY A 526 25.07 13.84 5.10
N MET A 527 25.14 12.52 5.05
CA MET A 527 25.21 11.77 3.79
C MET A 527 23.93 11.90 2.95
N MET A 528 22.74 11.90 3.58
CA MET A 528 21.47 12.14 2.87
C MET A 528 21.42 13.54 2.25
N VAL A 529 21.89 14.57 2.95
CA VAL A 529 21.97 15.95 2.42
C VAL A 529 22.94 16.02 1.25
N GLY A 530 24.12 15.38 1.34
CA GLY A 530 25.07 15.30 0.23
C GLY A 530 24.49 14.62 -1.01
N LEU A 531 23.78 13.49 -0.82
CA LEU A 531 23.07 12.83 -1.94
C LEU A 531 21.86 13.64 -2.42
N GLY A 532 21.26 14.45 -1.57
CA GLY A 532 20.25 15.44 -1.94
C GLY A 532 20.82 16.52 -2.88
N MET A 533 22.02 17.01 -2.60
CA MET A 533 22.74 17.93 -3.50
C MET A 533 23.03 17.26 -4.87
N LEU A 534 23.46 16.01 -4.85
CA LEU A 534 23.65 15.24 -6.09
C LEU A 534 22.34 15.10 -6.88
N SER A 535 21.23 14.80 -6.19
CA SER A 535 19.90 14.74 -6.80
C SER A 535 19.50 16.09 -7.43
N TYR A 536 19.80 17.21 -6.75
CA TYR A 536 19.59 18.57 -7.28
C TYR A 536 20.36 18.77 -8.58
N TYR A 537 21.66 18.45 -8.59
CA TYR A 537 22.52 18.58 -9.77
C TYR A 537 22.03 17.72 -10.95
N LEU A 538 21.75 16.43 -10.70
CA LEU A 538 21.29 15.52 -11.76
C LEU A 538 19.96 15.96 -12.36
N LYS A 539 19.04 16.45 -11.53
CA LYS A 539 17.76 17.02 -12.01
C LYS A 539 17.94 18.27 -12.83
N ALA A 540 18.90 19.13 -12.46
CA ALA A 540 19.24 20.30 -13.24
C ALA A 540 19.75 19.90 -14.63
N LYS A 541 20.70 18.96 -14.67
CA LYS A 541 21.28 18.47 -15.94
C LYS A 541 20.24 17.78 -16.83
N THR A 542 19.41 16.91 -16.27
CA THR A 542 18.35 16.24 -17.04
C THR A 542 17.21 17.18 -17.42
N GLY A 543 17.01 18.25 -16.65
CA GLY A 543 15.98 19.26 -16.88
C GLY A 543 16.41 20.43 -17.76
N GLY A 544 17.70 20.51 -18.13
CA GLY A 544 18.22 21.57 -18.98
C GLY A 544 18.28 22.96 -18.31
N TRP A 545 18.29 23.02 -16.96
CA TRP A 545 18.42 24.27 -16.22
C TRP A 545 19.74 24.33 -15.44
N GLN A 546 20.19 25.56 -15.12
CA GLN A 546 21.45 25.77 -14.42
C GLN A 546 21.26 25.68 -12.90
N THR A 547 22.24 25.08 -12.23
CA THR A 547 22.33 25.12 -10.77
C THR A 547 22.82 26.48 -10.29
N SER A 548 22.47 26.84 -9.05
CA SER A 548 23.03 28.04 -8.43
C SER A 548 24.51 27.89 -8.16
N ASP A 549 25.26 29.00 -8.21
CA ASP A 549 26.68 29.06 -7.80
C ASP A 549 26.84 29.28 -6.28
N ASP A 550 25.75 29.58 -5.56
CA ASP A 550 25.77 29.84 -4.14
C ASP A 550 25.74 28.52 -3.32
N PRO A 551 26.77 28.28 -2.47
CA PRO A 551 26.81 27.10 -1.59
C PRO A 551 25.63 26.99 -0.62
N ALA A 552 25.07 28.11 -0.16
CA ALA A 552 23.93 28.12 0.74
C ALA A 552 22.65 27.58 0.05
N VAL A 553 22.47 27.90 -1.23
CA VAL A 553 21.39 27.36 -2.06
C VAL A 553 21.57 25.85 -2.27
N TRP A 554 22.80 25.39 -2.50
CA TRP A 554 23.10 23.95 -2.62
C TRP A 554 22.77 23.19 -1.33
N LEU A 555 23.11 23.76 -0.17
CA LEU A 555 22.79 23.16 1.11
C LEU A 555 21.27 23.09 1.33
N ALA A 556 20.56 24.19 1.06
CA ALA A 556 19.11 24.26 1.19
C ALA A 556 18.39 23.28 0.24
N GLU A 557 18.81 23.21 -1.02
CA GLU A 557 18.33 22.23 -2.01
C GLU A 557 18.68 20.80 -1.58
N GLY A 558 19.88 20.59 -1.04
CA GLY A 558 20.31 19.29 -0.49
C GLY A 558 19.40 18.83 0.65
N ILE A 559 19.06 19.71 1.58
CA ILE A 559 18.14 19.42 2.69
C ILE A 559 16.74 19.10 2.15
N ASP A 560 16.21 19.90 1.21
CA ASP A 560 14.90 19.66 0.59
C ASP A 560 14.87 18.31 -0.16
N LYS A 561 15.86 18.03 -1.00
CA LYS A 561 15.93 16.82 -1.80
C LYS A 561 16.27 15.58 -0.98
N SER A 562 16.89 15.72 0.18
CA SER A 562 17.18 14.59 1.07
C SER A 562 15.93 13.92 1.64
N GLY A 563 14.81 14.66 1.73
CA GLY A 563 13.58 14.18 2.36
C GLY A 563 13.70 13.99 3.89
N THR A 564 14.80 14.41 4.52
CA THR A 564 15.00 14.26 5.98
C THR A 564 14.00 15.05 6.80
N THR A 565 13.67 16.25 6.37
CA THR A 565 12.75 17.17 7.06
C THR A 565 11.27 16.89 6.75
N GLY A 566 11.01 16.07 5.72
CA GLY A 566 9.66 15.64 5.37
C GLY A 566 8.70 16.79 5.07
N TRP A 567 7.55 16.85 5.77
CA TRP A 567 6.53 17.86 5.52
C TRP A 567 6.88 19.27 6.03
N LEU A 568 7.92 19.40 6.88
CA LEU A 568 8.38 20.72 7.33
C LEU A 568 8.80 21.60 6.16
N MET A 569 9.34 21.02 5.08
CA MET A 569 9.66 21.77 3.86
C MET A 569 8.42 22.20 3.07
N GLU A 570 7.32 21.47 3.16
CA GLU A 570 6.04 21.91 2.58
C GLU A 570 5.48 23.13 3.36
N VAL A 571 5.60 23.11 4.71
CA VAL A 571 5.24 24.26 5.55
C VAL A 571 6.14 25.46 5.24
N ASN A 572 7.44 25.24 5.09
CA ASN A 572 8.40 26.27 4.68
C ASN A 572 7.98 26.92 3.35
N ALA A 573 7.69 26.10 2.34
CA ALA A 573 7.26 26.58 1.03
C ALA A 573 5.95 27.40 1.09
N LEU A 574 5.02 26.99 1.94
CA LEU A 574 3.77 27.72 2.16
C LEU A 574 4.06 29.07 2.86
N ALA A 575 4.89 29.07 3.89
CA ALA A 575 5.31 30.28 4.61
C ALA A 575 6.02 31.26 3.68
N GLU A 576 6.97 30.82 2.88
CA GLU A 576 7.68 31.64 1.89
C GLU A 576 6.71 32.30 0.89
N LYS A 577 5.73 31.52 0.39
CA LYS A 577 4.74 32.05 -0.56
C LYS A 577 3.77 33.05 0.07
N LEU A 578 3.25 32.75 1.26
CA LEU A 578 2.33 33.64 1.98
C LEU A 578 3.01 34.95 2.38
N THR A 579 4.29 34.89 2.76
CA THR A 579 5.06 36.07 3.20
C THR A 579 5.88 36.71 2.08
N ARG A 580 5.77 36.22 0.84
CA ARG A 580 6.58 36.66 -0.32
C ARG A 580 8.08 36.58 -0.02
N GLY A 581 8.52 35.45 0.57
CA GLY A 581 9.92 35.18 0.88
C GLY A 581 10.47 35.92 2.14
N LYS A 582 9.61 36.57 2.93
CA LYS A 582 10.05 37.23 4.18
C LYS A 582 10.24 36.28 5.36
N VAL A 583 9.71 35.07 5.28
CA VAL A 583 9.84 34.03 6.30
C VAL A 583 10.10 32.70 5.59
N GLY A 584 11.16 31.98 5.96
CA GLY A 584 11.52 30.68 5.45
C GLY A 584 12.99 30.52 5.12
N MET A 585 13.35 29.39 4.51
CA MET A 585 14.74 29.05 4.12
C MET A 585 15.34 30.08 3.16
N SER A 586 14.56 30.58 2.21
CA SER A 586 15.00 31.63 1.26
C SER A 586 15.43 32.91 1.97
N TYR A 587 14.75 33.30 3.03
CA TYR A 587 15.13 34.45 3.84
C TYR A 587 16.47 34.22 4.57
N LEU A 588 16.65 33.03 5.12
CA LEU A 588 17.87 32.66 5.85
C LEU A 588 19.09 32.52 4.94
N THR A 589 18.88 32.04 3.71
CA THR A 589 19.97 31.85 2.73
C THR A 589 20.22 33.08 1.85
N GLY A 590 19.35 34.11 1.91
CA GLY A 590 19.44 35.28 1.00
C GLY A 590 19.21 34.92 -0.47
N GLY A 591 18.76 33.71 -0.79
CA GLY A 591 18.63 33.15 -2.12
C GLY A 591 17.19 33.12 -2.66
N PRO A 592 17.00 32.67 -3.89
CA PRO A 592 15.66 32.47 -4.46
C PRO A 592 14.95 31.31 -3.77
N THR A 593 13.61 31.27 -3.90
CA THR A 593 12.81 30.13 -3.40
C THR A 593 13.31 28.81 -3.99
N LEU A 594 13.27 27.74 -3.18
CA LEU A 594 13.72 26.41 -3.59
C LEU A 594 13.09 25.97 -4.91
N SER A 595 13.85 25.31 -5.77
CA SER A 595 13.47 24.93 -7.13
C SER A 595 12.18 24.14 -7.23
N ARG A 596 11.91 23.31 -6.21
CA ARG A 596 10.69 22.49 -6.11
C ARG A 596 9.40 23.33 -6.03
N TYR A 597 9.49 24.53 -5.48
CA TYR A 597 8.33 25.37 -5.16
C TYR A 597 8.22 26.62 -6.01
N ALA A 598 9.26 26.97 -6.76
CA ALA A 598 9.31 28.20 -7.56
C ALA A 598 8.13 28.30 -8.56
N SER A 599 7.72 27.18 -9.14
CA SER A 599 6.66 27.10 -10.15
C SER A 599 5.24 26.84 -9.60
N ARG A 600 5.10 26.54 -8.30
CA ARG A 600 3.78 26.22 -7.71
C ARG A 600 3.06 27.46 -7.23
N ASN A 601 1.79 27.65 -7.62
CA ASN A 601 0.91 28.64 -7.01
C ASN A 601 0.44 28.16 -5.61
N ILE A 602 -0.08 29.06 -4.77
CA ILE A 602 -0.56 28.75 -3.41
C ILE A 602 -1.68 27.70 -3.45
N ILE A 603 -2.59 27.83 -4.40
CA ILE A 603 -3.70 26.89 -4.59
C ILE A 603 -3.18 25.48 -4.91
N GLY A 604 -2.20 25.37 -5.82
CA GLY A 604 -1.56 24.10 -6.16
C GLY A 604 -0.79 23.46 -5.00
N ALA A 605 -0.22 24.26 -4.12
CA ALA A 605 0.44 23.77 -2.92
C ALA A 605 -0.55 23.21 -1.88
N LEU A 606 -1.75 23.80 -1.76
CA LEU A 606 -2.80 23.39 -0.81
C LEU A 606 -3.64 22.22 -1.34
N ILE A 607 -4.13 22.30 -2.59
CA ILE A 607 -5.08 21.36 -3.18
C ILE A 607 -4.35 20.13 -3.80
N GLY A 608 -3.04 20.21 -3.94
CA GLY A 608 -2.24 19.11 -4.49
C GLY A 608 -2.16 19.08 -6.03
N PRO A 609 -1.65 17.98 -6.62
CA PRO A 609 -1.30 17.92 -8.03
C PRO A 609 -2.50 17.96 -8.99
N THR A 610 -3.68 17.66 -8.51
CA THR A 610 -4.91 17.63 -9.31
C THR A 610 -5.32 19.01 -9.79
N SER A 611 -5.09 20.06 -8.96
CA SER A 611 -5.39 21.45 -9.37
C SER A 611 -4.55 21.89 -10.57
N GLY A 612 -3.28 21.48 -10.62
CA GLY A 612 -2.42 21.72 -11.78
C GLY A 612 -2.93 21.02 -13.05
N ALA A 613 -3.41 19.77 -12.93
CA ALA A 613 -3.99 19.05 -14.06
C ALA A 613 -5.25 19.72 -14.59
N ILE A 614 -6.13 20.17 -13.70
CA ILE A 614 -7.36 20.89 -14.10
C ILE A 614 -7.01 22.21 -14.80
N SER A 615 -6.03 22.95 -14.25
CA SER A 615 -5.56 24.19 -14.86
C SER A 615 -4.96 23.96 -16.25
N ASP A 616 -4.09 22.95 -16.41
CA ASP A 616 -3.48 22.61 -17.68
C ASP A 616 -4.55 22.16 -18.71
N ALA A 617 -5.54 21.37 -18.28
CA ALA A 617 -6.64 20.93 -19.14
C ALA A 617 -7.54 22.12 -19.57
N ALA A 618 -7.89 22.99 -18.64
CA ALA A 618 -8.69 24.19 -18.94
C ALA A 618 -7.96 25.12 -19.91
N GLN A 619 -6.65 25.31 -19.74
CA GLN A 619 -5.83 26.10 -20.63
C GLN A 619 -5.79 25.51 -22.06
N ALA A 620 -5.51 24.20 -22.19
CA ALA A 620 -5.46 23.54 -23.50
C ALA A 620 -6.82 23.56 -24.21
N ILE A 621 -7.93 23.29 -23.50
CA ILE A 621 -9.29 23.36 -24.05
C ILE A 621 -9.65 24.80 -24.46
N GLY A 622 -9.31 25.77 -23.62
CA GLY A 622 -9.54 27.19 -23.90
C GLY A 622 -8.82 27.65 -25.17
N ALA A 623 -7.55 27.29 -25.34
CA ALA A 623 -6.77 27.61 -26.54
C ALA A 623 -7.37 26.95 -27.81
N LEU A 624 -7.75 25.67 -27.72
CA LEU A 624 -8.40 24.95 -28.82
C LEU A 624 -9.74 25.61 -29.23
N SER A 625 -10.55 26.03 -28.26
CA SER A 625 -11.83 26.64 -28.52
C SER A 625 -11.72 28.07 -29.05
N ALA A 626 -10.68 28.80 -28.66
CA ALA A 626 -10.43 30.18 -29.12
C ALA A 626 -9.69 30.23 -30.48
N GLY A 627 -9.08 29.13 -30.91
CA GLY A 627 -8.24 29.13 -32.12
C GLY A 627 -6.93 29.93 -31.96
N ASP A 628 -6.57 30.34 -30.75
CA ASP A 628 -5.34 31.10 -30.40
C ASP A 628 -4.41 30.19 -29.60
N TRP A 629 -3.58 29.44 -30.30
CA TRP A 629 -2.65 28.49 -29.70
C TRP A 629 -1.28 29.13 -29.42
N ARG A 630 -0.76 28.96 -28.22
CA ARG A 630 0.53 29.51 -27.77
C ARG A 630 1.49 28.41 -27.31
N GLU A 631 2.78 28.71 -27.22
CA GLU A 631 3.80 27.80 -26.65
C GLU A 631 3.40 27.27 -25.26
N SER A 632 2.81 28.13 -24.43
CA SER A 632 2.32 27.75 -23.10
C SER A 632 1.24 26.67 -23.14
N ASP A 633 0.44 26.60 -24.22
CA ASP A 633 -0.64 25.66 -24.38
C ASP A 633 -0.13 24.29 -24.83
N THR A 634 0.90 24.28 -25.70
CA THR A 634 1.66 23.06 -26.03
C THR A 634 2.29 22.48 -24.77
N SER A 635 2.91 23.31 -23.93
CA SER A 635 3.49 22.91 -22.66
C SER A 635 2.43 22.40 -21.68
N ALA A 636 1.24 23.04 -21.62
CA ALA A 636 0.12 22.57 -20.78
C ALA A 636 -0.38 21.20 -21.24
N MET A 637 -0.58 21.03 -22.55
CA MET A 637 -1.00 19.76 -23.14
C MET A 637 0.05 18.65 -22.88
N ARG A 638 1.33 18.95 -23.04
CA ARG A 638 2.41 18.00 -22.70
C ARG A 638 2.36 17.57 -21.24
N ARG A 639 2.15 18.51 -20.30
CA ARG A 639 2.06 18.19 -18.86
C ARG A 639 0.90 17.26 -18.52
N LEU A 640 -0.11 17.12 -19.36
CA LEU A 640 -1.20 16.18 -19.20
C LEU A 640 -0.86 14.76 -19.67
N LEU A 641 0.16 14.59 -20.51
CA LEU A 641 0.52 13.28 -21.08
C LEU A 641 1.08 12.34 -19.99
N PRO A 642 0.68 11.07 -19.98
CA PRO A 642 1.36 10.03 -19.22
C PRO A 642 2.85 9.94 -19.61
N TYR A 643 3.71 9.54 -18.68
CA TYR A 643 5.15 9.32 -18.90
C TYR A 643 5.98 10.56 -19.31
N GLN A 644 5.36 11.72 -19.42
CA GLN A 644 6.03 12.95 -19.88
C GLN A 644 7.21 13.39 -18.99
N ASN A 645 7.25 12.95 -17.73
CA ASN A 645 8.26 13.35 -16.76
C ASN A 645 9.35 12.29 -16.56
N LEU A 646 9.46 11.30 -17.46
CA LEU A 646 10.56 10.33 -17.44
C LEU A 646 11.87 11.06 -17.72
N PHE A 647 12.81 11.00 -16.78
CA PHE A 647 14.02 11.82 -16.81
C PHE A 647 14.90 11.57 -18.07
N TYR A 648 14.90 10.34 -18.58
CA TYR A 648 15.66 9.96 -19.80
C TYR A 648 14.93 10.27 -21.12
N MET A 649 13.60 10.52 -21.09
CA MET A 649 12.82 10.91 -22.25
C MET A 649 12.63 12.42 -22.37
N ARG A 650 12.96 13.18 -21.34
CA ARG A 650 12.64 14.60 -21.25
C ARG A 650 13.22 15.40 -22.41
N GLN A 651 14.48 15.16 -22.79
CA GLN A 651 15.12 15.85 -23.90
C GLN A 651 14.43 15.59 -25.25
N LEU A 652 13.97 14.34 -25.49
CA LEU A 652 13.22 14.01 -26.70
C LEU A 652 11.87 14.73 -26.74
N LEU A 653 11.18 14.77 -25.60
CA LEU A 653 9.89 15.48 -25.48
C LEU A 653 10.07 17.00 -25.62
N ASP A 654 11.16 17.58 -25.10
CA ASP A 654 11.50 19.00 -25.28
C ASP A 654 11.81 19.33 -26.76
N GLN A 655 12.42 18.40 -27.50
CA GLN A 655 12.63 18.54 -28.96
C GLN A 655 11.32 18.44 -29.72
N ALA A 656 10.47 17.46 -29.38
CA ALA A 656 9.15 17.31 -29.99
C ALA A 656 8.26 18.53 -29.76
N GLU A 657 8.25 19.09 -28.55
CA GLU A 657 7.52 20.30 -28.20
C GLU A 657 7.98 21.50 -29.03
N ARG A 658 9.31 21.68 -29.17
CA ARG A 658 9.88 22.73 -30.05
C ARG A 658 9.53 22.53 -31.51
N GLY A 659 9.55 21.28 -32.01
CA GLY A 659 9.12 20.95 -33.35
C GLY A 659 7.67 21.31 -33.61
N ILE A 660 6.76 20.93 -32.71
CA ILE A 660 5.33 21.25 -32.79
C ILE A 660 5.13 22.77 -32.78
N ASN A 661 5.78 23.49 -31.87
CA ASN A 661 5.67 24.95 -31.80
C ASN A 661 6.17 25.63 -33.08
N SER A 662 7.25 25.10 -33.69
CA SER A 662 7.78 25.60 -34.98
C SER A 662 6.80 25.37 -36.15
N GLU A 663 6.20 24.18 -36.20
CA GLU A 663 5.20 23.82 -37.24
C GLU A 663 3.91 24.66 -37.11
N LEU A 664 3.50 24.93 -35.88
CA LEU A 664 2.32 25.77 -35.59
C LEU A 664 2.60 27.27 -35.76
N GLY A 665 3.85 27.68 -36.05
CA GLY A 665 4.24 29.07 -36.16
C GLY A 665 4.08 29.86 -34.86
N VAL A 666 4.11 29.17 -33.74
CA VAL A 666 3.92 29.77 -32.41
C VAL A 666 5.26 30.38 -31.96
N ALA A 667 5.35 31.71 -31.94
CA ALA A 667 6.52 32.42 -31.48
C ALA A 667 6.71 32.28 -29.97
N ARG A 668 7.98 32.32 -29.53
CA ARG A 668 8.38 32.40 -28.11
C ARG A 668 7.88 33.69 -27.48
#